data_da8444280adcca45af299f916a48925c
#
_entry.id   da8444280adcca45af299f916a48925c
#
_cell.length_a   1.000
_cell.length_b   1.000
_cell.length_c   1.000
_cell.angle_alpha   90.00
_cell.angle_beta   90.00
_cell.angle_gamma   90.00
#
_symmetry.space_group_name_H-M   'P 1'
#
loop_
_entity.id
_entity.type
_entity.pdbx_description
1 polymer ?
#
loop_
_entity_poly.entity_id
_entity_poly.type
_entity_poly.pdbx_seq_one_letter_code
_entity_poly.pdbx_strand_id
1 'polypeptide(L)'
;MGNYTEMEMEQRTPLTRVQAEPGVGLSAEQVKERFACHADNYKVESSTMSVSDIVKSNVFTYFNLVFAVIAVLLSIVGAWRDMLFLPIIVANTCIGIIQEIHSKKVLDKLSILNAPQSVVIRDGKKAKISADKLVLDDVVEFTAGSQIPADAKVIDGELQVNESLITGESDEITKRAGDQLLSGSFVVSGKAYARLEKVGKDSYISKLTLQATKSKKGEQSEMIRSLDYLIMVMGIIIIPIGIALFVQSFIYNEGTLHDSITGMVAAIIGMIPEGLYLLSSVAMAVSSVRLAQKKVLIHDMKCIETLARVNVLCVDKTGTITEPGMHVYEVELLDGVDEDATTKILADVVRAQNRDNATMEALQAHFTENGGMHAKEVFSFSSETKFSGAIMEDGKSYVIGAPEFVLRSQFEEYQEQIAEYSSKGYRVLVFGEYEGTLTKKTLTEPVVPMGFVMLANPIRKGAKETFTYFAENEVEIKVISGDNPLTVSVIAKEAGIANAERYVDASVLKTKSDYYNAVEEYTVFGRVTPNQKRMLVQALKAHKKTVAMTGDGVNDVLALKDADCSVAMASGSDAASNVSQLVLLDSDFSRMPSVVAEGRRVVNNIERTAALYIVKNIFSMLLAVFSVILLLDYPLEPTQVSLISMFTIGIPSFILALEPNKNPIRGHFLTNVLVKALPAGLTDFIVVSGLVIFCREFSVDLDCLSTSCTILVAIVGFMILYRIAKPMNVGHIIMMIGVIAGWLFCMLFVSKFFAITSISKQCAMLMIVFAIITEPALRYLSAAVEWIYAKISGIRSCKAR
;
A
#
# COMPACT_ATOMS: atom_id res chain seq x y z
N MET A 1 -27.54 4.03 2.64
CA MET A 1 -27.92 2.88 3.45
C MET A 1 -27.23 3.06 4.78
N GLY A 2 -28.00 3.09 5.88
CA GLY A 2 -27.54 3.66 7.13
C GLY A 2 -26.60 2.73 7.90
N ASN A 3 -25.61 3.34 8.50
CA ASN A 3 -24.88 2.72 9.61
C ASN A 3 -25.87 2.66 10.79
N TYR A 4 -26.21 1.45 11.20
CA TYR A 4 -27.07 1.23 12.37
C TYR A 4 -26.32 1.67 13.62
N THR A 5 -27.01 2.39 14.52
CA THR A 5 -26.45 2.77 15.82
C THR A 5 -26.36 1.54 16.74
N GLU A 6 -25.42 1.52 17.70
CA GLU A 6 -25.26 0.39 18.65
C GLU A 6 -26.57 0.04 19.36
N MET A 7 -27.44 1.01 19.64
CA MET A 7 -28.76 0.79 20.26
C MET A 7 -29.77 0.07 19.35
N GLU A 8 -29.72 0.29 18.03
CA GLU A 8 -30.58 -0.42 17.06
C GLU A 8 -30.12 -1.86 16.87
N MET A 9 -28.87 -2.18 17.17
CA MET A 9 -28.31 -3.52 17.03
C MET A 9 -28.63 -4.47 18.18
N GLU A 10 -29.04 -3.98 19.34
CA GLU A 10 -29.41 -4.81 20.51
C GLU A 10 -30.83 -5.37 20.46
N GLN A 11 -31.71 -4.80 19.63
CA GLN A 11 -33.14 -5.21 19.53
C GLN A 11 -33.39 -6.13 18.32
N ARG A 12 -32.73 -7.28 18.27
CA ARG A 12 -33.12 -8.31 17.27
C ARG A 12 -34.40 -9.01 17.69
N THR A 13 -35.43 -8.87 16.87
CA THR A 13 -36.63 -9.71 16.97
C THR A 13 -36.26 -11.18 16.68
N PRO A 14 -36.73 -12.18 17.45
CA PRO A 14 -36.44 -13.60 17.19
C PRO A 14 -36.97 -13.97 15.81
N LEU A 15 -36.05 -14.32 14.89
CA LEU A 15 -36.36 -14.66 13.51
C LEU A 15 -36.56 -16.19 13.39
N THR A 16 -37.59 -16.62 12.74
CA THR A 16 -37.81 -18.05 12.44
C THR A 16 -36.80 -18.50 11.38
N ARG A 17 -35.97 -19.49 11.71
CA ARG A 17 -34.99 -20.07 10.79
C ARG A 17 -35.67 -20.84 9.69
N VAL A 18 -35.23 -20.65 8.45
CA VAL A 18 -35.74 -21.36 7.27
C VAL A 18 -34.65 -22.31 6.75
N GLN A 19 -35.03 -23.57 6.58
CA GLN A 19 -34.14 -24.54 5.94
C GLN A 19 -34.34 -24.50 4.42
N ALA A 20 -33.72 -23.45 3.80
CA ALA A 20 -33.79 -23.31 2.36
C ALA A 20 -32.97 -24.41 1.65
N GLU A 21 -33.53 -24.98 0.59
CA GLU A 21 -32.93 -26.03 -0.24
C GLU A 21 -32.19 -25.43 -1.45
N PRO A 22 -31.16 -26.12 -1.98
CA PRO A 22 -30.34 -25.61 -3.11
C PRO A 22 -31.15 -25.32 -4.38
N GLY A 23 -32.30 -25.98 -4.59
CA GLY A 23 -33.13 -25.78 -5.78
C GLY A 23 -34.07 -24.58 -5.71
N VAL A 24 -34.40 -24.08 -4.53
CA VAL A 24 -35.43 -23.05 -4.32
C VAL A 24 -34.87 -21.79 -3.69
N GLY A 25 -34.04 -21.91 -2.66
CA GLY A 25 -33.51 -20.79 -1.91
C GLY A 25 -34.55 -20.03 -1.09
N LEU A 26 -34.29 -18.80 -0.68
CA LEU A 26 -35.23 -17.94 0.03
C LEU A 26 -36.15 -17.19 -0.96
N SER A 27 -37.41 -16.97 -0.55
CA SER A 27 -38.33 -16.12 -1.28
C SER A 27 -38.02 -14.62 -1.07
N ALA A 28 -38.50 -13.77 -1.99
CA ALA A 28 -38.35 -12.32 -1.88
C ALA A 28 -38.94 -11.72 -0.59
N GLU A 29 -40.04 -12.32 -0.07
CA GLU A 29 -40.65 -11.89 1.19
C GLU A 29 -39.77 -12.25 2.38
N GLN A 30 -39.25 -13.49 2.41
CA GLN A 30 -38.32 -13.95 3.45
C GLN A 30 -37.04 -13.14 3.49
N VAL A 31 -36.52 -12.72 2.33
CA VAL A 31 -35.34 -11.83 2.24
C VAL A 31 -35.65 -10.44 2.84
N LYS A 32 -36.83 -9.87 2.53
CA LYS A 32 -37.26 -8.57 3.10
C LYS A 32 -37.41 -8.65 4.63
N GLU A 33 -38.00 -9.74 5.13
CA GLU A 33 -38.12 -9.97 6.56
C GLU A 33 -36.76 -9.98 7.26
N ARG A 34 -35.75 -10.65 6.67
CA ARG A 34 -34.40 -10.73 7.22
C ARG A 34 -33.72 -9.38 7.23
N PHE A 35 -33.89 -8.58 6.19
CA PHE A 35 -33.39 -7.19 6.19
C PHE A 35 -34.07 -6.34 7.25
N ALA A 36 -35.39 -6.48 7.44
CA ALA A 36 -36.12 -5.75 8.46
C ALA A 36 -35.71 -6.13 9.90
N CYS A 37 -35.28 -7.39 10.10
CA CYS A 37 -34.77 -7.88 11.38
C CYS A 37 -33.26 -7.72 11.55
N HIS A 38 -32.59 -6.95 10.70
CA HIS A 38 -31.12 -6.73 10.72
C HIS A 38 -30.30 -8.05 10.70
N ALA A 39 -30.80 -9.05 9.95
CA ALA A 39 -30.14 -10.33 9.74
C ALA A 39 -29.40 -10.40 8.40
N ASP A 40 -28.87 -9.27 7.93
CA ASP A 40 -28.03 -9.13 6.75
C ASP A 40 -26.54 -9.22 7.10
N ASN A 41 -25.72 -9.52 6.10
CA ASN A 41 -24.28 -9.65 6.24
C ASN A 41 -23.56 -8.29 6.10
N TYR A 42 -24.02 -7.29 6.85
CA TYR A 42 -23.41 -5.97 6.84
C TYR A 42 -21.96 -6.02 7.37
N LYS A 43 -21.09 -5.19 6.82
CA LYS A 43 -19.71 -5.04 7.32
C LYS A 43 -19.74 -4.41 8.72
N VAL A 44 -19.15 -5.08 9.71
CA VAL A 44 -19.07 -4.62 11.10
C VAL A 44 -18.10 -3.44 11.27
N GLU A 45 -17.15 -3.30 10.37
CA GLU A 45 -16.24 -2.14 10.32
C GLU A 45 -16.05 -1.67 8.88
N SER A 46 -16.18 -0.36 8.69
CA SER A 46 -15.62 0.28 7.51
C SER A 46 -14.12 0.48 7.76
N SER A 47 -13.27 0.11 6.84
CA SER A 47 -11.83 0.44 6.85
C SER A 47 -11.56 1.95 6.85
N THR A 48 -12.61 2.77 6.70
CA THR A 48 -12.55 4.23 6.61
C THR A 48 -13.18 4.87 7.85
N MET A 49 -12.49 5.86 8.43
CA MET A 49 -12.98 6.66 9.55
C MET A 49 -14.36 7.27 9.24
N SER A 50 -15.22 7.42 10.25
CA SER A 50 -16.48 8.16 10.09
C SER A 50 -16.21 9.65 9.86
N VAL A 51 -17.16 10.38 9.24
CA VAL A 51 -17.01 11.82 9.06
C VAL A 51 -16.87 12.54 10.42
N SER A 52 -17.56 12.06 11.44
CA SER A 52 -17.42 12.60 12.81
C SER A 52 -16.02 12.39 13.38
N ASP A 53 -15.43 11.23 13.13
CA ASP A 53 -14.07 10.93 13.62
C ASP A 53 -13.01 11.72 12.86
N ILE A 54 -13.20 11.94 11.54
CA ILE A 54 -12.36 12.82 10.74
C ILE A 54 -12.40 14.26 11.30
N VAL A 55 -13.56 14.77 11.61
CA VAL A 55 -13.69 16.12 12.18
C VAL A 55 -13.02 16.17 13.55
N LYS A 56 -13.29 15.19 14.44
CA LYS A 56 -12.69 15.13 15.78
C LYS A 56 -11.18 15.02 15.73
N SER A 57 -10.63 14.15 14.90
CA SER A 57 -9.18 13.94 14.79
C SER A 57 -8.43 15.16 14.27
N ASN A 58 -9.04 15.95 13.40
CA ASN A 58 -8.43 17.17 12.86
C ASN A 58 -8.59 18.38 13.80
N VAL A 59 -9.68 18.46 14.59
CA VAL A 59 -9.95 19.58 15.51
C VAL A 59 -9.22 19.38 16.83
N PHE A 60 -9.32 18.20 17.45
CA PHE A 60 -8.77 17.92 18.78
C PHE A 60 -7.34 17.35 18.70
N THR A 61 -6.45 18.08 18.04
CA THR A 61 -5.01 17.75 18.06
C THR A 61 -4.32 18.38 19.25
N TYR A 62 -3.19 17.79 19.68
CA TYR A 62 -2.37 18.35 20.74
C TYR A 62 -1.98 19.81 20.46
N PHE A 63 -1.54 20.12 19.24
CA PHE A 63 -1.13 21.48 18.90
C PHE A 63 -2.29 22.46 18.81
N ASN A 64 -3.47 22.05 18.33
CA ASN A 64 -4.65 22.92 18.36
C ASN A 64 -5.03 23.29 19.81
N LEU A 65 -4.84 22.37 20.77
CA LEU A 65 -5.02 22.68 22.18
C LEU A 65 -3.99 23.71 22.67
N VAL A 66 -2.71 23.54 22.31
CA VAL A 66 -1.65 24.51 22.65
C VAL A 66 -1.98 25.88 22.06
N PHE A 67 -2.40 25.94 20.79
CA PHE A 67 -2.79 27.20 20.15
C PHE A 67 -4.03 27.86 20.80
N ALA A 68 -4.99 27.06 21.25
CA ALA A 68 -6.13 27.58 22.00
C ALA A 68 -5.69 28.22 23.33
N VAL A 69 -4.76 27.59 24.04
CA VAL A 69 -4.18 28.16 25.28
C VAL A 69 -3.43 29.45 24.98
N ILE A 70 -2.59 29.47 23.93
CA ILE A 70 -1.85 30.67 23.49
C ILE A 70 -2.82 31.80 23.13
N ALA A 71 -3.91 31.52 22.40
CA ALA A 71 -4.92 32.51 22.05
C ALA A 71 -5.58 33.11 23.28
N VAL A 72 -5.86 32.32 24.29
CA VAL A 72 -6.40 32.82 25.60
C VAL A 72 -5.38 33.71 26.28
N LEU A 73 -4.12 33.32 26.32
CA LEU A 73 -3.05 34.13 26.97
C LEU A 73 -2.86 35.48 26.24
N LEU A 74 -2.82 35.49 24.91
CA LEU A 74 -2.73 36.72 24.12
C LEU A 74 -3.98 37.62 24.29
N SER A 75 -5.16 37.01 24.45
CA SER A 75 -6.40 37.76 24.73
C SER A 75 -6.34 38.45 26.08
N ILE A 76 -5.81 37.81 27.10
CA ILE A 76 -5.66 38.36 28.46
C ILE A 76 -4.79 39.62 28.46
N VAL A 77 -3.69 39.61 27.68
CA VAL A 77 -2.78 40.76 27.57
C VAL A 77 -3.16 41.77 26.49
N GLY A 78 -4.26 41.55 25.76
CA GLY A 78 -4.73 42.46 24.73
C GLY A 78 -3.93 42.46 23.42
N ALA A 79 -3.11 41.43 23.18
CA ALA A 79 -2.22 41.28 22.02
C ALA A 79 -2.98 40.69 20.82
N TRP A 80 -4.09 41.30 20.40
CA TRP A 80 -4.98 40.81 19.33
C TRP A 80 -4.28 40.67 17.96
N ARG A 81 -3.35 41.54 17.68
CA ARG A 81 -2.56 41.53 16.45
C ARG A 81 -1.74 40.23 16.30
N ASP A 82 -1.27 39.69 17.40
CA ASP A 82 -0.41 38.54 17.45
C ASP A 82 -1.16 37.21 17.27
N MET A 83 -2.49 37.27 17.13
CA MET A 83 -3.34 36.12 16.84
C MET A 83 -3.43 35.79 15.33
N LEU A 84 -2.57 36.36 14.47
CA LEU A 84 -2.56 36.07 13.02
C LEU A 84 -2.40 34.59 12.68
N PHE A 85 -1.82 33.79 13.55
CA PHE A 85 -1.69 32.34 13.40
C PHE A 85 -3.05 31.62 13.45
N LEU A 86 -4.08 32.15 14.14
CA LEU A 86 -5.39 31.49 14.27
C LEU A 86 -6.12 31.29 12.94
N PRO A 87 -6.30 32.32 12.08
CA PRO A 87 -6.88 32.13 10.74
C PRO A 87 -6.14 31.06 9.93
N ILE A 88 -4.82 30.97 10.06
CA ILE A 88 -4.00 29.97 9.35
C ILE A 88 -4.32 28.57 9.86
N ILE A 89 -4.41 28.39 11.18
CA ILE A 89 -4.74 27.09 11.79
C ILE A 89 -6.15 26.65 11.46
N VAL A 90 -7.12 27.59 11.52
CA VAL A 90 -8.50 27.29 11.13
C VAL A 90 -8.59 26.90 9.65
N ALA A 91 -7.91 27.63 8.76
CA ALA A 91 -7.84 27.29 7.35
C ALA A 91 -7.19 25.91 7.13
N ASN A 92 -6.07 25.62 7.78
CA ASN A 92 -5.39 24.34 7.72
C ASN A 92 -6.30 23.20 8.19
N THR A 93 -6.97 23.36 9.33
CA THR A 93 -7.91 22.37 9.86
C THR A 93 -9.09 22.14 8.89
N CYS A 94 -9.68 23.21 8.33
CA CYS A 94 -10.75 23.09 7.34
C CYS A 94 -10.28 22.38 6.06
N ILE A 95 -9.10 22.72 5.54
CA ILE A 95 -8.52 22.06 4.37
C ILE A 95 -8.32 20.58 4.63
N GLY A 96 -7.77 20.21 5.80
CA GLY A 96 -7.58 18.82 6.22
C GLY A 96 -8.90 18.05 6.22
N ILE A 97 -9.91 18.56 6.90
CA ILE A 97 -11.24 17.96 6.98
C ILE A 97 -11.87 17.77 5.59
N ILE A 98 -11.86 18.82 4.75
CA ILE A 98 -12.44 18.78 3.41
C ILE A 98 -11.76 17.72 2.55
N GLN A 99 -10.43 17.65 2.60
CA GLN A 99 -9.67 16.72 1.79
C GLN A 99 -9.80 15.27 2.26
N GLU A 100 -9.78 15.01 3.57
CA GLU A 100 -10.02 13.68 4.12
C GLU A 100 -11.43 13.17 3.79
N ILE A 101 -12.46 14.04 3.90
CA ILE A 101 -13.83 13.69 3.50
C ILE A 101 -13.91 13.41 1.99
N HIS A 102 -13.23 14.20 1.16
CA HIS A 102 -13.20 13.98 -0.29
C HIS A 102 -12.53 12.65 -0.64
N SER A 103 -11.36 12.37 -0.04
CA SER A 103 -10.64 11.11 -0.21
C SER A 103 -11.49 9.91 0.21
N LYS A 104 -12.13 10.00 1.39
CA LYS A 104 -13.07 8.98 1.87
C LYS A 104 -14.16 8.70 0.84
N LYS A 105 -14.84 9.72 0.32
CA LYS A 105 -15.92 9.54 -0.68
C LYS A 105 -15.43 8.82 -1.94
N VAL A 106 -14.22 9.12 -2.41
CA VAL A 106 -13.63 8.47 -3.59
C VAL A 106 -13.31 7.01 -3.29
N LEU A 107 -12.69 6.72 -2.15
CA LEU A 107 -12.35 5.36 -1.72
C LEU A 107 -13.61 4.51 -1.48
N ASP A 108 -14.62 5.06 -0.81
CA ASP A 108 -15.90 4.37 -0.57
C ASP A 108 -16.57 3.99 -1.89
N LYS A 109 -16.57 4.90 -2.89
CA LYS A 109 -17.13 4.62 -4.22
C LYS A 109 -16.41 3.50 -4.95
N LEU A 110 -15.08 3.45 -4.87
CA LEU A 110 -14.27 2.40 -5.48
C LEU A 110 -14.42 1.05 -4.75
N SER A 111 -14.50 1.08 -3.43
CA SER A 111 -14.73 -0.12 -2.61
C SER A 111 -16.06 -0.79 -2.94
N ILE A 112 -17.11 0.01 -3.22
CA ILE A 112 -18.41 -0.53 -3.66
C ILE A 112 -18.30 -1.22 -5.02
N LEU A 113 -17.50 -0.68 -5.94
CA LEU A 113 -17.31 -1.28 -7.27
C LEU A 113 -16.54 -2.60 -7.24
N ASN A 114 -15.71 -2.81 -6.24
CA ASN A 114 -14.88 -4.01 -6.05
C ASN A 114 -15.37 -4.89 -4.88
N ALA A 115 -16.62 -4.71 -4.42
CA ALA A 115 -17.17 -5.53 -3.34
C ALA A 115 -17.26 -7.00 -3.78
N PRO A 116 -16.84 -7.96 -2.92
CA PRO A 116 -16.95 -9.39 -3.21
C PRO A 116 -18.37 -9.77 -3.61
N GLN A 117 -18.47 -10.55 -4.68
CA GLN A 117 -19.76 -11.00 -5.21
C GLN A 117 -19.97 -12.46 -4.83
N SER A 118 -21.18 -12.83 -4.41
CA SER A 118 -21.55 -14.20 -4.12
C SER A 118 -22.72 -14.63 -5.02
N VAL A 119 -22.69 -15.87 -5.46
CA VAL A 119 -23.80 -16.45 -6.24
C VAL A 119 -24.80 -17.04 -5.25
N VAL A 120 -25.96 -16.42 -5.16
CA VAL A 120 -27.03 -16.85 -4.25
C VAL A 120 -28.21 -17.41 -5.05
N ILE A 121 -28.91 -18.34 -4.44
CA ILE A 121 -30.18 -18.91 -4.99
C ILE A 121 -31.33 -18.30 -4.21
N ARG A 122 -32.21 -17.57 -4.93
CA ARG A 122 -33.44 -16.98 -4.41
C ARG A 122 -34.58 -17.18 -5.41
N ASP A 123 -35.74 -17.51 -4.95
CA ASP A 123 -36.93 -17.82 -5.81
C ASP A 123 -36.61 -18.83 -6.95
N GLY A 124 -35.77 -19.84 -6.67
CA GLY A 124 -35.34 -20.84 -7.66
C GLY A 124 -34.38 -20.32 -8.73
N LYS A 125 -33.89 -19.08 -8.63
CA LYS A 125 -32.98 -18.47 -9.60
C LYS A 125 -31.60 -18.13 -8.98
N LYS A 126 -30.55 -18.37 -9.74
CA LYS A 126 -29.21 -17.92 -9.37
C LYS A 126 -29.07 -16.43 -9.66
N ALA A 127 -28.59 -15.69 -8.68
CA ALA A 127 -28.29 -14.27 -8.78
C ALA A 127 -26.90 -13.98 -8.19
N LYS A 128 -26.10 -13.18 -8.90
CA LYS A 128 -24.83 -12.71 -8.38
C LYS A 128 -25.07 -11.40 -7.65
N ILE A 129 -24.85 -11.38 -6.33
CA ILE A 129 -25.08 -10.21 -5.47
C ILE A 129 -23.86 -9.91 -4.64
N SER A 130 -23.73 -8.66 -4.19
CA SER A 130 -22.66 -8.24 -3.28
C SER A 130 -22.80 -8.94 -1.91
N ALA A 131 -21.68 -9.34 -1.32
CA ALA A 131 -21.62 -10.09 -0.06
C ALA A 131 -22.32 -9.37 1.12
N ASP A 132 -22.38 -8.04 1.11
CA ASP A 132 -23.09 -7.23 2.10
C ASP A 132 -24.62 -7.32 2.01
N LYS A 133 -25.15 -7.82 0.88
CA LYS A 133 -26.57 -8.01 0.63
C LYS A 133 -27.04 -9.45 0.89
N LEU A 134 -26.15 -10.31 1.33
CA LEU A 134 -26.49 -11.63 1.82
C LEU A 134 -27.26 -11.53 3.13
N VAL A 135 -28.19 -12.47 3.34
CA VAL A 135 -28.98 -12.54 4.59
C VAL A 135 -28.88 -13.92 5.23
N LEU A 136 -29.26 -14.00 6.48
CA LEU A 136 -29.32 -15.26 7.21
C LEU A 136 -30.22 -16.28 6.46
N ASP A 137 -29.82 -17.54 6.45
CA ASP A 137 -30.43 -18.65 5.73
C ASP A 137 -30.37 -18.58 4.18
N ASP A 138 -29.68 -17.62 3.56
CA ASP A 138 -29.39 -17.63 2.13
C ASP A 138 -28.64 -18.92 1.73
N VAL A 139 -28.97 -19.46 0.57
CA VAL A 139 -28.23 -20.55 -0.06
C VAL A 139 -27.26 -19.97 -1.06
N VAL A 140 -25.97 -20.18 -0.82
CA VAL A 140 -24.85 -19.65 -1.63
C VAL A 140 -24.16 -20.81 -2.34
N GLU A 141 -23.85 -20.62 -3.62
CA GLU A 141 -22.99 -21.51 -4.39
C GLU A 141 -21.54 -21.07 -4.23
N PHE A 142 -20.69 -21.96 -3.74
CA PHE A 142 -19.25 -21.76 -3.63
C PHE A 142 -18.51 -22.60 -4.65
N THR A 143 -17.52 -21.98 -5.29
CA THR A 143 -16.63 -22.59 -6.29
C THR A 143 -15.18 -22.21 -5.99
N ALA A 144 -14.23 -22.84 -6.65
CA ALA A 144 -12.80 -22.52 -6.52
C ALA A 144 -12.55 -21.02 -6.68
N GLY A 145 -11.72 -20.43 -5.81
CA GLY A 145 -11.40 -18.99 -5.75
C GLY A 145 -12.39 -18.15 -4.94
N SER A 146 -13.57 -18.68 -4.56
CA SER A 146 -14.54 -17.95 -3.75
C SER A 146 -14.03 -17.76 -2.31
N GLN A 147 -14.18 -16.57 -1.76
CA GLN A 147 -14.04 -16.35 -0.32
C GLN A 147 -15.40 -16.59 0.36
N ILE A 148 -15.39 -17.20 1.54
CA ILE A 148 -16.59 -17.45 2.35
C ILE A 148 -16.90 -16.17 3.15
N PRO A 149 -18.01 -15.45 2.81
CA PRO A 149 -18.27 -14.11 3.36
C PRO A 149 -18.95 -14.13 4.73
N ALA A 150 -19.56 -15.26 5.08
CA ALA A 150 -20.32 -15.47 6.33
C ALA A 150 -20.24 -16.94 6.74
N ASP A 151 -20.42 -17.26 8.03
CA ASP A 151 -20.38 -18.64 8.47
C ASP A 151 -21.55 -19.43 7.84
N ALA A 152 -21.23 -20.55 7.22
CA ALA A 152 -22.20 -21.35 6.46
C ALA A 152 -22.11 -22.83 6.81
N LYS A 153 -23.12 -23.59 6.41
CA LYS A 153 -23.12 -25.03 6.49
C LYS A 153 -23.35 -25.64 5.11
N VAL A 154 -22.47 -26.55 4.71
CA VAL A 154 -22.60 -27.27 3.42
C VAL A 154 -23.87 -28.09 3.40
N ILE A 155 -24.68 -27.91 2.35
CA ILE A 155 -25.92 -28.65 2.13
C ILE A 155 -25.71 -29.79 1.13
N ASP A 156 -24.98 -29.46 0.05
CA ASP A 156 -24.72 -30.39 -1.06
C ASP A 156 -23.37 -30.06 -1.72
N GLY A 157 -22.68 -31.11 -2.19
CA GLY A 157 -21.39 -31.02 -2.83
C GLY A 157 -20.21 -31.24 -1.88
N GLU A 158 -19.00 -31.04 -2.41
CA GLU A 158 -17.73 -31.21 -1.69
C GLU A 158 -16.77 -30.05 -2.07
N LEU A 159 -16.08 -29.48 -1.08
CA LEU A 159 -15.12 -28.40 -1.20
C LEU A 159 -13.81 -28.74 -0.51
N GLN A 160 -12.69 -28.35 -1.10
CA GLN A 160 -11.44 -28.16 -0.38
C GLN A 160 -11.32 -26.70 0.03
N VAL A 161 -11.20 -26.45 1.33
CA VAL A 161 -11.18 -25.12 1.91
C VAL A 161 -9.87 -24.90 2.64
N ASN A 162 -9.28 -23.75 2.47
CA ASN A 162 -8.11 -23.31 3.22
C ASN A 162 -8.56 -22.30 4.30
N GLU A 163 -8.29 -22.64 5.55
CA GLU A 163 -8.64 -21.84 6.72
C GLU A 163 -7.45 -21.05 7.29
N SER A 164 -6.32 -21.00 6.58
CA SER A 164 -5.06 -20.41 7.06
C SER A 164 -5.13 -18.95 7.47
N LEU A 165 -6.01 -18.16 6.86
CA LEU A 165 -6.22 -16.76 7.25
C LEU A 165 -6.81 -16.63 8.66
N ILE A 166 -7.44 -17.67 9.16
CA ILE A 166 -8.17 -17.71 10.41
C ILE A 166 -7.37 -18.49 11.46
N THR A 167 -6.94 -19.70 11.11
CA THR A 167 -6.27 -20.64 12.04
C THR A 167 -4.74 -20.47 12.04
N GLY A 168 -4.18 -19.93 10.96
CA GLY A 168 -2.73 -19.88 10.73
C GLY A 168 -2.15 -21.19 10.16
N GLU A 169 -2.94 -22.26 10.06
CA GLU A 169 -2.56 -23.55 9.48
C GLU A 169 -2.91 -23.58 8.00
N SER A 170 -2.00 -24.01 7.17
CA SER A 170 -2.12 -23.94 5.71
C SER A 170 -2.66 -25.21 5.06
N ASP A 171 -3.09 -26.19 5.85
CA ASP A 171 -3.61 -27.44 5.34
C ASP A 171 -5.00 -27.25 4.72
N GLU A 172 -5.20 -27.89 3.59
CA GLU A 172 -6.51 -27.88 2.90
C GLU A 172 -7.43 -28.91 3.56
N ILE A 173 -8.61 -28.44 3.97
CA ILE A 173 -9.59 -29.25 4.66
C ILE A 173 -10.74 -29.57 3.72
N THR A 174 -11.03 -30.86 3.53
CA THR A 174 -12.20 -31.29 2.76
C THR A 174 -13.48 -31.11 3.59
N LYS A 175 -14.42 -30.34 3.06
CA LYS A 175 -15.75 -30.09 3.66
C LYS A 175 -16.82 -30.73 2.81
N ARG A 176 -17.69 -31.51 3.44
CA ARG A 176 -18.79 -32.24 2.83
C ARG A 176 -20.16 -31.80 3.39
N ALA A 177 -21.23 -32.31 2.81
CA ALA A 177 -22.59 -32.04 3.31
C ALA A 177 -22.68 -32.27 4.83
N GLY A 178 -23.12 -31.25 5.55
CA GLY A 178 -23.19 -31.23 7.01
C GLY A 178 -22.06 -30.51 7.73
N ASP A 179 -20.91 -30.25 7.06
CA ASP A 179 -19.77 -29.57 7.64
C ASP A 179 -19.93 -28.04 7.67
N GLN A 180 -19.28 -27.40 8.62
CA GLN A 180 -19.27 -25.94 8.76
C GLN A 180 -18.17 -25.30 7.94
N LEU A 181 -18.51 -24.19 7.30
CA LEU A 181 -17.62 -23.27 6.62
C LEU A 181 -17.48 -22.00 7.46
N LEU A 182 -16.26 -21.63 7.78
CA LEU A 182 -15.97 -20.43 8.56
C LEU A 182 -15.79 -19.21 7.63
N SER A 183 -16.41 -18.09 8.01
CA SER A 183 -16.20 -16.82 7.31
C SER A 183 -14.75 -16.39 7.34
N GLY A 184 -14.25 -15.90 6.21
CA GLY A 184 -12.85 -15.50 6.03
C GLY A 184 -11.94 -16.60 5.47
N SER A 185 -12.38 -17.88 5.44
CA SER A 185 -11.72 -18.93 4.69
C SER A 185 -12.02 -18.84 3.19
N PHE A 186 -11.29 -19.59 2.36
CA PHE A 186 -11.47 -19.56 0.91
C PHE A 186 -11.45 -20.97 0.31
N VAL A 187 -12.19 -21.11 -0.80
CA VAL A 187 -12.32 -22.37 -1.51
C VAL A 187 -11.14 -22.55 -2.47
N VAL A 188 -10.40 -23.63 -2.32
CA VAL A 188 -9.28 -24.00 -3.16
C VAL A 188 -9.75 -24.78 -4.40
N SER A 189 -10.63 -25.76 -4.19
CA SER A 189 -11.19 -26.58 -5.27
C SER A 189 -12.56 -27.12 -4.89
N GLY A 190 -13.28 -27.64 -5.89
CA GLY A 190 -14.61 -28.21 -5.73
C GLY A 190 -15.75 -27.22 -5.92
N LYS A 191 -16.96 -27.73 -5.72
CA LYS A 191 -18.21 -26.95 -5.80
C LYS A 191 -19.22 -27.47 -4.80
N ALA A 192 -19.85 -26.57 -4.04
CA ALA A 192 -20.91 -26.92 -3.11
C ALA A 192 -21.92 -25.79 -2.95
N TYR A 193 -23.10 -26.20 -2.45
CA TYR A 193 -24.12 -25.28 -1.97
C TYR A 193 -24.12 -25.28 -0.45
N ALA A 194 -24.07 -24.08 0.14
CA ALA A 194 -24.08 -23.94 1.57
C ALA A 194 -25.10 -22.88 2.01
N ARG A 195 -25.68 -23.07 3.19
CA ARG A 195 -26.65 -22.16 3.80
C ARG A 195 -25.94 -21.31 4.85
N LEU A 196 -26.15 -20.00 4.81
CA LEU A 196 -25.59 -19.08 5.78
C LEU A 196 -26.22 -19.26 7.16
N GLU A 197 -25.38 -19.49 8.17
CA GLU A 197 -25.83 -19.72 9.55
C GLU A 197 -25.61 -18.54 10.48
N LYS A 198 -24.55 -17.74 10.21
CA LYS A 198 -24.23 -16.52 10.97
C LYS A 198 -23.73 -15.44 10.00
N VAL A 199 -24.32 -14.26 10.09
CA VAL A 199 -24.06 -13.12 9.22
C VAL A 199 -23.70 -11.87 10.04
N GLY A 200 -23.07 -10.89 9.41
CA GLY A 200 -22.71 -9.61 10.04
C GLY A 200 -21.83 -9.81 11.27
N LYS A 201 -22.17 -9.16 12.39
CA LYS A 201 -21.40 -9.22 13.64
C LYS A 201 -21.29 -10.62 14.27
N ASP A 202 -22.18 -11.52 13.91
CA ASP A 202 -22.20 -12.87 14.49
C ASP A 202 -21.28 -13.85 13.75
N SER A 203 -20.79 -13.50 12.56
CA SER A 203 -19.83 -14.29 11.81
C SER A 203 -18.49 -14.40 12.54
N TYR A 204 -17.78 -15.49 12.30
CA TYR A 204 -16.49 -15.78 12.95
C TYR A 204 -15.44 -14.70 12.67
N ILE A 205 -15.29 -14.29 11.41
CA ILE A 205 -14.33 -13.27 11.02
C ILE A 205 -14.64 -11.92 11.67
N SER A 206 -15.92 -11.53 11.76
CA SER A 206 -16.33 -10.28 12.42
C SER A 206 -16.01 -10.26 13.90
N LYS A 207 -16.23 -11.37 14.60
CA LYS A 207 -15.86 -11.51 16.02
C LYS A 207 -14.35 -11.43 16.23
N LEU A 208 -13.58 -12.09 15.36
CA LEU A 208 -12.12 -12.05 15.41
C LEU A 208 -11.60 -10.62 15.15
N THR A 209 -12.18 -9.93 14.17
CA THR A 209 -11.83 -8.55 13.84
C THR A 209 -12.12 -7.59 15.00
N LEU A 210 -13.29 -7.68 15.61
CA LEU A 210 -13.66 -6.88 16.78
C LEU A 210 -12.74 -7.11 17.98
N GLN A 211 -12.28 -8.34 18.19
CA GLN A 211 -11.28 -8.66 19.22
C GLN A 211 -9.90 -8.08 18.89
N ALA A 212 -9.48 -8.16 17.63
CA ALA A 212 -8.21 -7.65 17.16
C ALA A 212 -8.13 -6.12 17.22
N THR A 213 -9.24 -5.43 16.89
CA THR A 213 -9.31 -3.95 16.89
C THR A 213 -9.17 -3.37 18.30
N LYS A 214 -9.64 -4.07 19.32
CA LYS A 214 -9.43 -3.67 20.73
C LYS A 214 -7.96 -3.77 21.18
N SER A 215 -7.12 -4.50 20.45
CA SER A 215 -5.76 -4.86 20.85
C SER A 215 -4.65 -4.22 20.04
N LYS A 216 -4.89 -3.64 18.86
CA LYS A 216 -3.84 -3.09 18.01
C LYS A 216 -4.25 -1.77 17.35
N LYS A 217 -3.56 -0.67 17.68
CA LYS A 217 -3.33 0.42 16.71
C LYS A 217 -2.60 -0.23 15.53
N GLY A 218 -3.17 -0.17 14.32
CA GLY A 218 -2.55 -0.72 13.12
C GLY A 218 -1.10 -0.21 13.01
N GLU A 219 -0.19 -1.02 12.49
CA GLU A 219 1.19 -0.60 12.28
C GLU A 219 1.20 0.60 11.35
N GLN A 220 1.72 1.74 11.79
CA GLN A 220 1.85 2.96 11.00
C GLN A 220 3.03 2.82 10.02
N SER A 221 2.98 3.54 8.89
CA SER A 221 4.10 3.61 7.96
C SER A 221 5.34 4.24 8.62
N GLU A 222 6.56 3.95 8.11
CA GLU A 222 7.81 4.51 8.64
C GLU A 222 7.77 6.03 8.66
N MET A 223 7.29 6.64 7.59
CA MET A 223 7.20 8.09 7.45
C MET A 223 6.23 8.68 8.50
N ILE A 224 5.02 8.15 8.61
CA ILE A 224 4.03 8.64 9.59
C ILE A 224 4.54 8.46 11.01
N ARG A 225 5.11 7.29 11.34
CA ARG A 225 5.72 7.04 12.66
C ARG A 225 6.84 8.02 12.96
N SER A 226 7.67 8.34 11.97
CA SER A 226 8.76 9.31 12.12
C SER A 226 8.24 10.73 12.34
N LEU A 227 7.16 11.11 11.64
CA LEU A 227 6.49 12.39 11.85
C LEU A 227 5.84 12.47 13.24
N ASP A 228 5.12 11.43 13.66
CA ASP A 228 4.52 11.35 14.99
C ASP A 228 5.57 11.43 16.11
N TYR A 229 6.72 10.78 15.92
CA TYR A 229 7.83 10.86 16.85
C TYR A 229 8.40 12.28 16.94
N LEU A 230 8.64 12.95 15.81
CA LEU A 230 9.08 14.34 15.79
C LEU A 230 8.10 15.28 16.49
N ILE A 231 6.81 15.12 16.19
CA ILE A 231 5.72 15.91 16.78
C ILE A 231 5.67 15.69 18.31
N MET A 232 5.79 14.45 18.75
CA MET A 232 5.81 14.10 20.17
C MET A 232 7.02 14.73 20.89
N VAL A 233 8.22 14.61 20.35
CA VAL A 233 9.44 15.19 20.92
C VAL A 233 9.33 16.70 21.03
N MET A 234 8.90 17.37 19.94
CA MET A 234 8.69 18.81 19.95
C MET A 234 7.62 19.22 20.97
N GLY A 235 6.50 18.49 21.03
CA GLY A 235 5.42 18.74 21.98
C GLY A 235 5.86 18.67 23.44
N ILE A 236 6.76 17.75 23.79
CA ILE A 236 7.32 17.64 25.15
C ILE A 236 8.28 18.81 25.44
N ILE A 237 9.09 19.21 24.48
CA ILE A 237 10.12 20.24 24.66
C ILE A 237 9.52 21.66 24.74
N ILE A 238 8.44 21.93 24.03
CA ILE A 238 7.81 23.26 23.94
C ILE A 238 7.36 23.78 25.31
N ILE A 239 6.79 22.92 26.15
CA ILE A 239 6.23 23.34 27.45
C ILE A 239 7.33 23.86 28.41
N PRO A 240 8.39 23.09 28.73
CA PRO A 240 9.41 23.57 29.63
C PRO A 240 10.19 24.79 29.11
N ILE A 241 10.44 24.87 27.81
CA ILE A 241 11.10 26.03 27.21
C ILE A 241 10.19 27.26 27.27
N GLY A 242 8.88 27.11 26.98
CA GLY A 242 7.94 28.22 27.07
C GLY A 242 7.85 28.77 28.51
N ILE A 243 7.76 27.89 29.51
CA ILE A 243 7.74 28.30 30.93
C ILE A 243 9.08 28.99 31.28
N ALA A 244 10.21 28.46 30.85
CA ALA A 244 11.52 29.05 31.13
C ALA A 244 11.65 30.44 30.52
N LEU A 245 11.21 30.66 29.28
CA LEU A 245 11.19 31.97 28.61
C LEU A 245 10.30 32.97 29.34
N PHE A 246 9.10 32.55 29.76
CA PHE A 246 8.19 33.40 30.49
C PHE A 246 8.77 33.83 31.85
N VAL A 247 9.29 32.86 32.63
CA VAL A 247 9.91 33.12 33.91
C VAL A 247 11.13 34.04 33.76
N GLN A 248 11.94 33.78 32.77
CA GLN A 248 13.15 34.57 32.49
C GLN A 248 12.77 36.02 32.11
N SER A 249 11.84 36.25 31.19
CA SER A 249 11.45 37.60 30.77
C SER A 249 10.72 38.35 31.87
N PHE A 250 9.75 37.70 32.59
CA PHE A 250 8.93 38.33 33.58
C PHE A 250 9.64 38.58 34.95
N ILE A 251 10.45 37.60 35.39
CA ILE A 251 11.07 37.67 36.72
C ILE A 251 12.47 38.25 36.68
N TYR A 252 13.32 37.78 35.71
CA TYR A 252 14.74 38.19 35.67
C TYR A 252 14.97 39.47 34.88
N ASN A 253 14.22 39.70 33.78
CA ASN A 253 14.36 40.90 32.95
C ASN A 253 13.39 42.02 33.39
N GLU A 254 12.55 41.79 34.39
CA GLU A 254 11.53 42.75 34.86
C GLU A 254 10.60 43.20 33.72
N GLY A 255 10.36 42.35 32.74
CA GLY A 255 9.53 42.62 31.56
C GLY A 255 8.05 42.80 31.95
N THR A 256 7.30 43.50 31.08
CA THR A 256 5.85 43.57 31.28
C THR A 256 5.22 42.20 31.04
N LEU A 257 4.04 41.96 31.59
CA LEU A 257 3.28 40.74 31.33
C LEU A 257 2.99 40.56 29.83
N HIS A 258 2.77 41.66 29.13
CA HIS A 258 2.56 41.67 27.69
C HIS A 258 3.78 41.17 26.91
N ASP A 259 4.96 41.75 27.18
CA ASP A 259 6.19 41.39 26.47
C ASP A 259 6.65 39.97 26.78
N SER A 260 6.49 39.53 28.02
CA SER A 260 6.84 38.18 28.47
C SER A 260 5.95 37.10 27.81
N ILE A 261 4.66 37.37 27.67
CA ILE A 261 3.75 36.45 27.00
C ILE A 261 3.98 36.47 25.49
N THR A 262 4.13 37.61 24.83
CA THR A 262 4.34 37.71 23.40
C THR A 262 5.65 37.08 22.98
N GLY A 263 6.77 37.29 23.69
CA GLY A 263 8.06 36.66 23.44
C GLY A 263 8.01 35.13 23.60
N MET A 264 7.39 34.65 24.68
CA MET A 264 7.14 33.22 24.88
C MET A 264 6.31 32.62 23.73
N VAL A 265 5.23 33.30 23.32
CA VAL A 265 4.35 32.83 22.25
C VAL A 265 5.05 32.82 20.91
N ALA A 266 5.86 33.81 20.60
CA ALA A 266 6.69 33.85 19.37
C ALA A 266 7.60 32.62 19.27
N ALA A 267 8.29 32.28 20.35
CA ALA A 267 9.14 31.12 20.43
C ALA A 267 8.33 29.80 20.23
N ILE A 268 7.19 29.66 20.92
CA ILE A 268 6.34 28.47 20.82
C ILE A 268 5.79 28.28 19.40
N ILE A 269 5.25 29.33 18.77
CA ILE A 269 4.78 29.29 17.37
C ILE A 269 5.93 28.89 16.41
N GLY A 270 7.14 29.37 16.69
CA GLY A 270 8.33 28.99 15.92
C GLY A 270 8.69 27.53 16.07
N MET A 271 8.50 26.93 17.23
CA MET A 271 8.83 25.53 17.51
C MET A 271 7.76 24.52 17.05
N ILE A 272 6.52 24.94 16.79
CA ILE A 272 5.46 24.05 16.33
C ILE A 272 5.57 23.80 14.82
N PRO A 273 5.63 22.53 14.35
CA PRO A 273 5.64 22.19 12.92
C PRO A 273 4.23 22.30 12.32
N GLU A 274 3.69 23.53 12.26
CA GLU A 274 2.37 23.79 11.71
C GLU A 274 2.25 23.27 10.27
N GLY A 275 1.17 22.57 9.98
CA GLY A 275 0.87 22.11 8.62
C GLY A 275 1.68 20.92 8.11
N LEU A 276 2.70 20.42 8.80
CA LEU A 276 3.47 19.24 8.34
C LEU A 276 2.59 17.99 8.29
N TYR A 277 1.77 17.76 9.31
CA TYR A 277 0.80 16.65 9.34
C TYR A 277 -0.28 16.82 8.28
N LEU A 278 -0.85 18.02 8.17
CA LEU A 278 -1.82 18.36 7.14
C LEU A 278 -1.25 18.08 5.74
N LEU A 279 -0.03 18.55 5.46
CA LEU A 279 0.57 18.40 4.15
C LEU A 279 0.81 16.93 3.79
N SER A 280 1.23 16.10 4.75
CA SER A 280 1.40 14.66 4.54
C SER A 280 0.07 13.96 4.26
N SER A 281 -0.97 14.28 5.04
CA SER A 281 -2.33 13.77 4.85
C SER A 281 -2.90 14.17 3.48
N VAL A 282 -2.76 15.45 3.12
CA VAL A 282 -3.15 16.00 1.82
C VAL A 282 -2.42 15.31 0.67
N ALA A 283 -1.10 15.15 0.75
CA ALA A 283 -0.31 14.51 -0.30
C ALA A 283 -0.74 13.06 -0.52
N MET A 284 -0.99 12.31 0.56
CA MET A 284 -1.48 10.93 0.49
C MET A 284 -2.91 10.86 -0.06
N ALA A 285 -3.80 11.76 0.36
CA ALA A 285 -5.17 11.83 -0.15
C ALA A 285 -5.22 12.13 -1.66
N VAL A 286 -4.45 13.12 -2.13
CA VAL A 286 -4.34 13.45 -3.56
C VAL A 286 -3.75 12.28 -4.35
N SER A 287 -2.77 11.57 -3.80
CA SER A 287 -2.18 10.38 -4.41
C SER A 287 -3.22 9.26 -4.57
N SER A 288 -4.02 9.00 -3.54
CA SER A 288 -5.11 8.02 -3.61
C SER A 288 -6.10 8.36 -4.73
N VAL A 289 -6.51 9.62 -4.85
CA VAL A 289 -7.42 10.06 -5.91
C VAL A 289 -6.79 9.86 -7.29
N ARG A 290 -5.49 10.19 -7.47
CA ARG A 290 -4.77 9.98 -8.73
C ARG A 290 -4.63 8.50 -9.10
N LEU A 291 -4.36 7.63 -8.13
CA LEU A 291 -4.29 6.19 -8.34
C LEU A 291 -5.67 5.63 -8.67
N ALA A 292 -6.70 6.10 -7.99
CA ALA A 292 -8.09 5.76 -8.28
C ALA A 292 -8.49 6.10 -9.73
N GLN A 293 -8.10 7.28 -10.24
CA GLN A 293 -8.32 7.68 -11.64
C GLN A 293 -7.60 6.75 -12.63
N LYS A 294 -6.50 6.11 -12.20
CA LYS A 294 -5.79 5.09 -12.97
C LYS A 294 -6.31 3.67 -12.74
N LYS A 295 -7.50 3.53 -12.16
CA LYS A 295 -8.14 2.24 -11.84
C LYS A 295 -7.33 1.38 -10.87
N VAL A 296 -6.68 2.01 -9.92
CA VAL A 296 -5.94 1.35 -8.85
C VAL A 296 -6.67 1.62 -7.54
N LEU A 297 -7.20 0.56 -6.91
CA LEU A 297 -7.84 0.62 -5.61
C LEU A 297 -6.81 0.41 -4.51
N ILE A 298 -6.83 1.26 -3.50
CA ILE A 298 -5.95 1.18 -2.34
C ILE A 298 -6.80 0.80 -1.12
N HIS A 299 -6.46 -0.31 -0.49
CA HIS A 299 -7.07 -0.74 0.77
C HIS A 299 -6.31 -0.21 1.99
N ASP A 300 -4.98 -0.06 1.87
CA ASP A 300 -4.13 0.49 2.93
C ASP A 300 -3.21 1.57 2.36
N MET A 301 -3.30 2.79 2.93
CA MET A 301 -2.49 3.94 2.51
C MET A 301 -0.99 3.75 2.72
N LYS A 302 -0.58 2.86 3.61
CA LYS A 302 0.83 2.50 3.83
C LYS A 302 1.49 1.95 2.58
N CYS A 303 0.74 1.24 1.74
CA CYS A 303 1.31 0.62 0.55
C CYS A 303 1.92 1.67 -0.41
N ILE A 304 1.41 2.92 -0.43
CA ILE A 304 1.95 4.00 -1.24
C ILE A 304 3.39 4.31 -0.84
N GLU A 305 3.67 4.40 0.46
CA GLU A 305 5.02 4.62 0.97
C GLU A 305 5.89 3.38 0.75
N THR A 306 5.38 2.20 1.09
CA THR A 306 6.13 0.94 0.96
C THR A 306 6.54 0.68 -0.48
N LEU A 307 5.63 0.89 -1.45
CA LEU A 307 5.92 0.77 -2.88
C LEU A 307 7.02 1.73 -3.35
N ALA A 308 7.07 2.93 -2.79
CA ALA A 308 8.13 3.88 -3.09
C ALA A 308 9.53 3.37 -2.72
N ARG A 309 9.61 2.50 -1.72
CA ARG A 309 10.83 1.93 -1.14
C ARG A 309 11.12 0.50 -1.58
N VAL A 310 10.22 -0.12 -2.35
CA VAL A 310 10.38 -1.50 -2.85
C VAL A 310 11.69 -1.64 -3.62
N ASN A 311 12.46 -2.65 -3.25
CA ASN A 311 13.69 -3.03 -3.93
C ASN A 311 13.66 -4.46 -4.49
N VAL A 312 12.65 -5.28 -4.09
CA VAL A 312 12.36 -6.57 -4.69
C VAL A 312 10.87 -6.68 -4.99
N LEU A 313 10.56 -7.06 -6.23
CA LEU A 313 9.20 -7.33 -6.67
C LEU A 313 9.08 -8.81 -7.03
N CYS A 314 8.33 -9.55 -6.22
CA CYS A 314 7.95 -10.93 -6.48
C CYS A 314 6.72 -10.95 -7.38
N VAL A 315 6.81 -11.63 -8.50
CA VAL A 315 5.70 -11.74 -9.47
C VAL A 315 5.32 -13.20 -9.67
N ASP A 316 4.02 -13.48 -9.66
CA ASP A 316 3.53 -14.75 -10.19
C ASP A 316 3.57 -14.71 -11.72
N LYS A 317 3.75 -15.86 -12.36
CA LYS A 317 3.76 -15.97 -13.82
C LYS A 317 2.37 -15.67 -14.38
N THR A 318 1.39 -16.45 -13.94
CA THR A 318 0.02 -16.45 -14.50
C THR A 318 -0.74 -15.19 -14.09
N GLY A 319 -1.46 -14.57 -15.00
CA GLY A 319 -2.23 -13.36 -14.72
C GLY A 319 -1.39 -12.10 -14.48
N THR A 320 -0.08 -12.20 -14.23
CA THR A 320 0.84 -11.07 -14.04
C THR A 320 1.78 -10.86 -15.24
N ILE A 321 2.69 -11.80 -15.49
CA ILE A 321 3.59 -11.76 -16.67
C ILE A 321 2.82 -12.10 -17.94
N THR A 322 1.93 -13.11 -17.83
CA THR A 322 1.08 -13.57 -18.92
C THR A 322 -0.35 -13.04 -18.77
N GLU A 323 -1.11 -13.07 -19.86
CA GLU A 323 -2.54 -12.80 -19.82
C GLU A 323 -3.27 -13.87 -18.99
N PRO A 324 -4.42 -13.54 -18.34
CA PRO A 324 -5.25 -14.54 -17.73
C PRO A 324 -5.86 -15.42 -18.80
N GLY A 325 -5.70 -16.73 -18.66
CA GLY A 325 -6.18 -17.71 -19.63
C GLY A 325 -5.05 -18.38 -20.39
N MET A 326 -5.35 -19.57 -20.84
CA MET A 326 -4.49 -20.40 -21.67
C MET A 326 -5.14 -20.60 -23.01
N HIS A 327 -4.33 -20.93 -24.03
CA HIS A 327 -4.82 -21.40 -25.33
C HIS A 327 -4.10 -22.70 -25.65
N VAL A 328 -4.81 -23.62 -26.31
CA VAL A 328 -4.15 -24.75 -26.98
C VAL A 328 -3.38 -24.18 -28.17
N TYR A 329 -2.07 -24.36 -28.11
CA TYR A 329 -1.15 -23.91 -29.16
C TYR A 329 -1.08 -24.93 -30.28
N GLU A 330 -0.87 -26.20 -29.93
CA GLU A 330 -0.69 -27.31 -30.85
C GLU A 330 -1.12 -28.61 -30.19
N VAL A 331 -1.59 -29.56 -31.01
CA VAL A 331 -1.85 -30.94 -30.60
C VAL A 331 -1.02 -31.83 -31.50
N GLU A 332 -0.14 -32.62 -30.90
CA GLU A 332 0.72 -33.56 -31.62
C GLU A 332 0.31 -34.98 -31.24
N LEU A 333 -0.15 -35.73 -32.21
CA LEU A 333 -0.51 -37.13 -32.03
C LEU A 333 0.70 -38.04 -32.31
N LEU A 334 0.78 -39.14 -31.56
CA LEU A 334 1.85 -40.11 -31.70
C LEU A 334 1.69 -40.97 -32.95
N ASP A 335 2.79 -41.52 -33.49
CA ASP A 335 2.79 -42.34 -34.67
C ASP A 335 1.90 -43.58 -34.48
N GLY A 336 1.07 -43.88 -35.51
CA GLY A 336 0.18 -45.05 -35.49
C GLY A 336 -1.21 -44.79 -34.89
N VAL A 337 -1.53 -43.59 -34.48
CA VAL A 337 -2.85 -43.21 -33.95
C VAL A 337 -3.70 -42.56 -35.06
N ASP A 338 -4.99 -42.91 -35.14
CA ASP A 338 -5.93 -42.29 -36.09
C ASP A 338 -6.24 -40.85 -35.63
N GLU A 339 -5.83 -39.87 -36.44
CA GLU A 339 -5.93 -38.45 -36.10
C GLU A 339 -7.37 -37.98 -35.85
N ASP A 340 -8.29 -38.36 -36.80
CA ASP A 340 -9.70 -37.95 -36.73
C ASP A 340 -10.42 -38.59 -35.55
N ALA A 341 -10.18 -39.89 -35.31
CA ALA A 341 -10.82 -40.63 -34.23
C ALA A 341 -10.31 -40.12 -32.87
N THR A 342 -9.00 -39.90 -32.72
CA THR A 342 -8.40 -39.48 -31.49
C THR A 342 -8.80 -38.05 -31.12
N THR A 343 -8.85 -37.15 -32.07
CA THR A 343 -9.29 -35.75 -31.83
C THR A 343 -10.74 -35.71 -31.38
N LYS A 344 -11.61 -36.55 -31.96
CA LYS A 344 -13.02 -36.66 -31.53
C LYS A 344 -13.17 -37.23 -30.13
N ILE A 345 -12.41 -38.27 -29.80
CA ILE A 345 -12.38 -38.85 -28.44
C ILE A 345 -11.90 -37.82 -27.44
N LEU A 346 -10.81 -37.12 -27.73
CA LEU A 346 -10.29 -36.05 -26.87
C LEU A 346 -11.31 -34.93 -26.66
N ALA A 347 -12.01 -34.53 -27.74
CA ALA A 347 -13.08 -33.53 -27.63
C ALA A 347 -14.22 -33.97 -26.73
N ASP A 348 -14.66 -35.23 -26.82
CA ASP A 348 -15.72 -35.76 -25.98
C ASP A 348 -15.30 -35.93 -24.51
N VAL A 349 -14.08 -36.40 -24.26
CA VAL A 349 -13.50 -36.50 -22.90
C VAL A 349 -13.38 -35.14 -22.26
N VAL A 350 -12.86 -34.13 -22.98
CA VAL A 350 -12.71 -32.74 -22.50
C VAL A 350 -14.06 -32.10 -22.23
N ARG A 351 -15.06 -32.32 -23.10
CA ARG A 351 -16.42 -31.78 -22.93
C ARG A 351 -17.13 -32.35 -21.72
N ALA A 352 -16.89 -33.63 -21.38
CA ALA A 352 -17.47 -34.28 -20.23
C ALA A 352 -16.96 -33.67 -18.90
N GLN A 353 -15.81 -33.01 -18.90
CA GLN A 353 -15.24 -32.42 -17.68
C GLN A 353 -15.94 -31.11 -17.28
N ASN A 354 -15.87 -30.77 -15.99
CA ASN A 354 -16.32 -29.47 -15.50
C ASN A 354 -15.28 -28.38 -15.86
N ARG A 355 -15.74 -27.12 -16.02
CA ARG A 355 -14.88 -25.94 -16.21
C ARG A 355 -14.29 -25.47 -14.88
N ASP A 356 -13.45 -26.30 -14.26
CA ASP A 356 -12.98 -26.07 -12.90
C ASP A 356 -11.63 -25.30 -12.86
N ASN A 357 -10.96 -25.21 -14.01
CA ASN A 357 -9.66 -24.54 -14.09
C ASN A 357 -9.38 -24.02 -15.50
N ALA A 358 -8.45 -23.05 -15.61
CA ALA A 358 -8.06 -22.38 -16.86
C ALA A 358 -7.56 -23.36 -17.95
N THR A 359 -6.95 -24.47 -17.57
CA THR A 359 -6.51 -25.52 -18.50
C THR A 359 -7.70 -26.17 -19.18
N MET A 360 -8.71 -26.56 -18.41
CA MET A 360 -9.92 -27.20 -18.94
C MET A 360 -10.76 -26.22 -19.77
N GLU A 361 -10.81 -24.94 -19.37
CA GLU A 361 -11.46 -23.89 -20.17
C GLU A 361 -10.78 -23.72 -21.54
N ALA A 362 -9.46 -23.73 -21.58
CA ALA A 362 -8.69 -23.63 -22.82
C ALA A 362 -8.92 -24.85 -23.73
N LEU A 363 -8.92 -26.05 -23.16
CA LEU A 363 -9.20 -27.29 -23.89
C LEU A 363 -10.61 -27.28 -24.45
N GLN A 364 -11.64 -26.93 -23.66
CA GLN A 364 -13.03 -26.87 -24.11
C GLN A 364 -13.29 -25.76 -25.14
N ALA A 365 -12.53 -24.68 -25.08
CA ALA A 365 -12.59 -23.61 -26.09
C ALA A 365 -11.98 -24.04 -27.43
N HIS A 366 -10.97 -24.90 -27.41
CA HIS A 366 -10.31 -25.42 -28.62
C HIS A 366 -11.09 -26.59 -29.22
N PHE A 367 -11.45 -27.59 -28.43
CA PHE A 367 -12.16 -28.79 -28.84
C PHE A 367 -13.68 -28.57 -28.84
N THR A 368 -14.20 -27.91 -29.89
CA THR A 368 -15.62 -27.55 -30.00
C THR A 368 -16.44 -28.61 -30.73
N GLU A 369 -15.81 -29.48 -31.51
CA GLU A 369 -16.46 -30.53 -32.29
C GLU A 369 -17.06 -31.63 -31.41
N ASN A 370 -18.14 -32.25 -31.85
CA ASN A 370 -18.81 -33.32 -31.13
C ASN A 370 -18.44 -34.66 -31.78
N GLY A 371 -17.71 -35.49 -31.05
CA GLY A 371 -17.35 -36.83 -31.47
C GLY A 371 -18.51 -37.82 -31.37
N GLY A 372 -19.52 -37.48 -30.57
CA GLY A 372 -20.79 -38.29 -30.46
C GLY A 372 -20.75 -39.32 -29.33
N MET A 373 -19.64 -39.48 -28.59
CA MET A 373 -19.58 -40.38 -27.43
C MET A 373 -19.93 -39.67 -26.14
N HIS A 374 -20.62 -40.33 -25.24
CA HIS A 374 -20.96 -39.83 -23.90
C HIS A 374 -20.09 -40.49 -22.83
N ALA A 375 -19.78 -39.75 -21.79
CA ALA A 375 -19.09 -40.27 -20.64
C ALA A 375 -20.10 -40.97 -19.67
N LYS A 376 -19.78 -42.15 -19.20
CA LYS A 376 -20.48 -42.86 -18.14
C LYS A 376 -20.11 -42.34 -16.78
N GLU A 377 -18.83 -42.06 -16.57
CA GLU A 377 -18.29 -41.57 -15.31
C GLU A 377 -17.15 -40.57 -15.62
N VAL A 378 -17.07 -39.49 -14.83
CA VAL A 378 -16.12 -38.40 -15.02
C VAL A 378 -15.28 -38.22 -13.76
N PHE A 379 -13.97 -38.09 -13.95
CA PHE A 379 -13.00 -37.88 -12.89
C PHE A 379 -12.37 -36.50 -13.09
N SER A 380 -12.84 -35.53 -12.32
CA SER A 380 -12.36 -34.15 -12.36
C SER A 380 -10.92 -34.05 -11.87
N PHE A 381 -10.23 -33.03 -12.35
CA PHE A 381 -8.86 -32.71 -11.97
C PHE A 381 -8.72 -32.46 -10.45
N SER A 382 -7.64 -32.96 -9.86
CA SER A 382 -7.22 -32.56 -8.52
C SER A 382 -5.75 -32.10 -8.49
N SER A 383 -5.43 -31.23 -7.55
CA SER A 383 -4.05 -30.76 -7.36
C SER A 383 -3.11 -31.87 -6.89
N GLU A 384 -3.65 -32.96 -6.33
CA GLU A 384 -2.91 -34.12 -5.86
C GLU A 384 -2.60 -35.10 -7.00
N THR A 385 -3.61 -35.43 -7.83
CA THR A 385 -3.47 -36.42 -8.90
C THR A 385 -2.90 -35.85 -10.21
N LYS A 386 -3.05 -34.53 -10.45
CA LYS A 386 -2.56 -33.81 -11.64
C LYS A 386 -3.08 -34.34 -12.97
N PHE A 387 -4.16 -35.11 -12.98
CA PHE A 387 -4.86 -35.56 -14.18
C PHE A 387 -6.37 -35.47 -14.02
N SER A 388 -7.07 -35.51 -15.12
CA SER A 388 -8.53 -35.74 -15.23
C SER A 388 -8.78 -36.87 -16.22
N GLY A 389 -9.96 -37.47 -16.18
CA GLY A 389 -10.29 -38.55 -17.10
C GLY A 389 -11.78 -38.85 -17.15
N ALA A 390 -12.17 -39.72 -18.04
CA ALA A 390 -13.53 -40.20 -18.17
C ALA A 390 -13.59 -41.66 -18.62
N ILE A 391 -14.61 -42.37 -18.15
CA ILE A 391 -14.97 -43.67 -18.68
C ILE A 391 -16.07 -43.41 -19.71
N MET A 392 -15.82 -43.79 -20.95
CA MET A 392 -16.75 -43.56 -22.06
C MET A 392 -17.75 -44.70 -22.22
N GLU A 393 -18.78 -44.50 -23.07
CA GLU A 393 -19.85 -45.52 -23.31
C GLU A 393 -19.34 -46.82 -23.94
N ASP A 394 -18.22 -46.77 -24.64
CA ASP A 394 -17.52 -47.95 -25.17
C ASP A 394 -16.83 -48.78 -24.09
N GLY A 395 -16.83 -48.32 -22.85
CA GLY A 395 -16.21 -48.97 -21.69
C GLY A 395 -14.72 -48.69 -21.55
N LYS A 396 -14.12 -47.88 -22.39
CA LYS A 396 -12.72 -47.46 -22.32
C LYS A 396 -12.56 -46.25 -21.40
N SER A 397 -11.39 -46.19 -20.77
CA SER A 397 -11.01 -45.12 -19.87
C SER A 397 -9.95 -44.23 -20.54
N TYR A 398 -10.19 -42.92 -20.56
CA TYR A 398 -9.24 -41.95 -21.11
C TYR A 398 -8.81 -40.93 -20.06
N VAL A 399 -7.54 -40.56 -20.13
CA VAL A 399 -6.94 -39.64 -19.18
C VAL A 399 -6.21 -38.52 -19.91
N ILE A 400 -6.27 -37.31 -19.33
CA ILE A 400 -5.48 -36.15 -19.76
C ILE A 400 -4.87 -35.49 -18.53
N GLY A 401 -3.56 -35.21 -18.55
CA GLY A 401 -2.91 -34.62 -17.39
C GLY A 401 -1.43 -34.35 -17.57
N ALA A 402 -0.75 -34.01 -16.48
CA ALA A 402 0.68 -33.74 -16.47
C ALA A 402 1.48 -35.02 -16.82
N PRO A 403 2.46 -34.93 -17.71
CA PRO A 403 3.19 -36.07 -18.24
C PRO A 403 3.77 -36.98 -17.16
N GLU A 404 4.37 -36.40 -16.11
CA GLU A 404 5.01 -37.15 -15.02
C GLU A 404 3.99 -38.02 -14.24
N PHE A 405 2.74 -37.56 -14.15
CA PHE A 405 1.68 -38.25 -13.42
C PHE A 405 0.91 -39.24 -14.27
N VAL A 406 0.78 -38.99 -15.57
CA VAL A 406 0.07 -39.85 -16.52
C VAL A 406 1.00 -40.97 -17.01
N LEU A 407 2.21 -40.67 -17.48
CA LEU A 407 3.14 -41.63 -18.03
C LEU A 407 3.91 -42.45 -16.98
N ARG A 408 4.18 -41.85 -15.81
CA ARG A 408 4.86 -42.51 -14.70
C ARG A 408 6.20 -43.20 -15.11
N SER A 409 6.26 -44.52 -15.10
CA SER A 409 7.45 -45.28 -15.50
C SER A 409 7.82 -45.12 -16.98
N GLN A 410 6.86 -44.76 -17.84
CA GLN A 410 7.07 -44.51 -19.26
C GLN A 410 7.56 -43.07 -19.51
N PHE A 411 7.58 -42.20 -18.50
CA PHE A 411 7.98 -40.80 -18.65
C PHE A 411 9.39 -40.62 -19.23
N GLU A 412 10.33 -41.48 -18.88
CA GLU A 412 11.72 -41.43 -19.38
C GLU A 412 11.79 -41.58 -20.92
N GLU A 413 10.88 -42.34 -21.51
CA GLU A 413 10.81 -42.57 -22.95
C GLU A 413 10.45 -41.31 -23.73
N TYR A 414 9.59 -40.45 -23.15
CA TYR A 414 9.11 -39.22 -23.77
C TYR A 414 9.75 -37.95 -23.22
N GLN A 415 10.70 -38.09 -22.27
CA GLN A 415 11.28 -36.97 -21.52
C GLN A 415 11.97 -35.96 -22.43
N GLU A 416 12.66 -36.41 -23.46
CA GLU A 416 13.39 -35.54 -24.38
C GLU A 416 12.43 -34.69 -25.23
N GLN A 417 11.35 -35.26 -25.74
CA GLN A 417 10.31 -34.59 -26.49
C GLN A 417 9.52 -33.59 -25.63
N ILE A 418 9.13 -34.00 -24.41
CA ILE A 418 8.47 -33.14 -23.42
C ILE A 418 9.36 -31.96 -23.03
N ALA A 419 10.68 -32.21 -22.85
CA ALA A 419 11.64 -31.18 -22.54
C ALA A 419 11.81 -30.17 -23.68
N GLU A 420 11.76 -30.65 -24.92
CA GLU A 420 11.79 -29.78 -26.12
C GLU A 420 10.62 -28.79 -26.13
N TYR A 421 9.38 -29.26 -25.90
CA TYR A 421 8.21 -28.38 -25.84
C TYR A 421 8.26 -27.43 -24.63
N SER A 422 8.67 -27.95 -23.48
CA SER A 422 8.83 -27.14 -22.27
C SER A 422 9.91 -26.06 -22.44
N SER A 423 10.97 -26.34 -23.21
CA SER A 423 12.02 -25.38 -23.55
C SER A 423 11.54 -24.24 -24.44
N LYS A 424 10.45 -24.46 -25.18
CA LYS A 424 9.73 -23.43 -25.96
C LYS A 424 8.69 -22.65 -25.15
N GLY A 425 8.58 -22.90 -23.84
CA GLY A 425 7.67 -22.21 -22.95
C GLY A 425 6.25 -22.81 -22.87
N TYR A 426 6.01 -23.96 -23.51
CA TYR A 426 4.70 -24.58 -23.51
C TYR A 426 4.45 -25.43 -22.26
N ARG A 427 3.22 -25.44 -21.79
CA ARG A 427 2.74 -26.41 -20.84
C ARG A 427 2.25 -27.64 -21.60
N VAL A 428 2.89 -28.78 -21.35
CA VAL A 428 2.57 -30.03 -22.03
C VAL A 428 1.61 -30.86 -21.20
N LEU A 429 0.55 -31.36 -21.84
CA LEU A 429 -0.32 -32.38 -21.27
C LEU A 429 -0.23 -33.62 -22.16
N VAL A 430 -0.36 -34.80 -21.55
CA VAL A 430 -0.49 -36.08 -22.24
C VAL A 430 -1.93 -36.51 -22.24
N PHE A 431 -2.42 -36.94 -23.39
CA PHE A 431 -3.69 -37.62 -23.57
C PHE A 431 -3.43 -39.09 -23.94
N GLY A 432 -4.19 -40.02 -23.33
CA GLY A 432 -4.03 -41.46 -23.61
C GLY A 432 -5.17 -42.33 -23.08
N GLU A 433 -5.20 -43.56 -23.57
CA GLU A 433 -6.12 -44.63 -23.13
C GLU A 433 -5.51 -45.32 -21.89
N TYR A 434 -6.30 -45.42 -20.83
CA TYR A 434 -5.90 -46.07 -19.59
C TYR A 434 -6.41 -47.51 -19.56
N GLU A 435 -5.50 -48.48 -19.44
CA GLU A 435 -5.83 -49.90 -19.46
C GLU A 435 -6.53 -50.42 -18.19
N GLY A 436 -6.62 -49.62 -17.17
CA GLY A 436 -7.27 -49.97 -15.89
C GLY A 436 -8.63 -49.33 -15.67
N THR A 437 -9.21 -49.61 -14.52
CA THR A 437 -10.44 -48.91 -14.06
C THR A 437 -10.06 -47.62 -13.37
N LEU A 438 -10.54 -46.48 -13.85
CA LEU A 438 -10.26 -45.17 -13.27
C LEU A 438 -10.81 -45.10 -11.84
N THR A 439 -9.97 -44.64 -10.92
CA THR A 439 -10.33 -44.33 -9.54
C THR A 439 -9.88 -42.91 -9.20
N LYS A 440 -10.42 -42.31 -8.14
CA LYS A 440 -10.08 -40.95 -7.75
C LYS A 440 -8.65 -40.75 -7.17
N LYS A 441 -7.84 -41.80 -7.00
CA LYS A 441 -6.58 -41.69 -6.23
C LYS A 441 -5.32 -41.78 -7.07
N THR A 442 -5.14 -42.82 -7.84
CA THR A 442 -3.90 -43.02 -8.63
C THR A 442 -4.18 -43.93 -9.82
N LEU A 443 -3.40 -43.76 -10.89
CA LEU A 443 -3.35 -44.71 -11.98
C LEU A 443 -2.47 -45.89 -11.55
N THR A 444 -2.96 -47.13 -11.62
CA THR A 444 -2.23 -48.35 -11.24
C THR A 444 -1.65 -49.09 -12.44
N GLU A 445 -2.43 -49.09 -13.54
CA GLU A 445 -2.06 -49.72 -14.79
C GLU A 445 -1.41 -48.73 -15.77
N PRO A 446 -0.75 -49.18 -16.82
CA PRO A 446 -0.16 -48.33 -17.84
C PRO A 446 -1.20 -47.47 -18.57
N VAL A 447 -0.74 -46.33 -19.08
CA VAL A 447 -1.49 -45.50 -20.01
C VAL A 447 -0.85 -45.67 -21.37
N VAL A 448 -1.66 -45.94 -22.40
CA VAL A 448 -1.21 -45.93 -23.79
C VAL A 448 -1.29 -44.48 -24.28
N PRO A 449 -0.18 -43.78 -24.41
CA PRO A 449 -0.22 -42.37 -24.81
C PRO A 449 -0.68 -42.27 -26.28
N MET A 450 -1.56 -41.32 -26.57
CA MET A 450 -2.10 -41.05 -27.88
C MET A 450 -1.58 -39.73 -28.47
N GLY A 451 -1.21 -38.79 -27.59
CA GLY A 451 -0.66 -37.51 -28.06
C GLY A 451 -0.38 -36.52 -26.93
N PHE A 452 0.24 -35.43 -27.33
CA PHE A 452 0.56 -34.28 -26.48
C PHE A 452 -0.28 -33.08 -26.86
N VAL A 453 -0.75 -32.36 -25.86
CA VAL A 453 -1.46 -31.09 -26.02
C VAL A 453 -0.61 -29.99 -25.44
N MET A 454 -0.11 -29.09 -26.25
CA MET A 454 0.69 -27.93 -25.88
C MET A 454 -0.21 -26.73 -25.62
N LEU A 455 -0.11 -26.17 -24.41
CA LEU A 455 -0.80 -24.95 -24.02
C LEU A 455 0.18 -23.81 -23.83
N ALA A 456 -0.21 -22.62 -24.24
CA ALA A 456 0.56 -21.40 -24.08
C ALA A 456 -0.26 -20.33 -23.35
N ASN A 457 0.44 -19.56 -22.52
CA ASN A 457 -0.08 -18.32 -21.98
C ASN A 457 0.63 -17.15 -22.71
N PRO A 458 -0.06 -16.33 -23.47
CA PRO A 458 0.57 -15.18 -24.13
C PRO A 458 1.12 -14.19 -23.09
N ILE A 459 2.31 -13.69 -23.36
CA ILE A 459 2.91 -12.63 -22.55
C ILE A 459 2.09 -11.35 -22.73
N ARG A 460 1.81 -10.65 -21.64
CA ARG A 460 1.06 -9.38 -21.66
C ARG A 460 1.75 -8.32 -22.51
N LYS A 461 0.97 -7.57 -23.26
CA LYS A 461 1.44 -6.37 -23.94
C LYS A 461 2.01 -5.39 -22.89
N GLY A 462 3.23 -4.88 -23.14
CA GLY A 462 3.90 -3.96 -22.23
C GLY A 462 4.62 -4.62 -21.04
N ALA A 463 4.70 -5.95 -20.95
CA ALA A 463 5.44 -6.65 -19.90
C ALA A 463 6.93 -6.29 -19.96
N LYS A 464 7.53 -6.32 -21.14
CA LYS A 464 8.95 -6.02 -21.34
C LYS A 464 9.31 -4.60 -20.91
N GLU A 465 8.52 -3.61 -21.29
CA GLU A 465 8.69 -2.21 -20.88
C GLU A 465 8.55 -2.04 -19.38
N THR A 466 7.60 -2.76 -18.79
CA THR A 466 7.36 -2.73 -17.33
C THR A 466 8.54 -3.30 -16.56
N PHE A 467 9.07 -4.46 -16.95
CA PHE A 467 10.21 -5.06 -16.26
C PHE A 467 11.51 -4.29 -16.52
N THR A 468 11.69 -3.72 -17.73
CA THR A 468 12.81 -2.80 -18.02
C THR A 468 12.76 -1.58 -17.09
N TYR A 469 11.58 -0.97 -16.91
CA TYR A 469 11.42 0.14 -15.97
C TYR A 469 11.85 -0.24 -14.54
N PHE A 470 11.47 -1.42 -14.05
CA PHE A 470 11.87 -1.86 -12.72
C PHE A 470 13.38 -2.09 -12.61
N ALA A 471 14.00 -2.70 -13.61
CA ALA A 471 15.45 -2.90 -13.65
C ALA A 471 16.22 -1.57 -13.65
N GLU A 472 15.80 -0.60 -14.47
CA GLU A 472 16.38 0.75 -14.50
C GLU A 472 16.21 1.51 -13.17
N ASN A 473 15.20 1.16 -12.39
CA ASN A 473 14.89 1.77 -11.10
C ASN A 473 15.43 0.98 -9.89
N GLU A 474 16.41 0.10 -10.09
CA GLU A 474 17.07 -0.69 -9.05
C GLU A 474 16.10 -1.62 -8.28
N VAL A 475 15.02 -2.10 -8.92
CA VAL A 475 14.08 -3.06 -8.34
C VAL A 475 14.37 -4.43 -8.93
N GLU A 476 14.79 -5.36 -8.07
CA GLU A 476 15.05 -6.75 -8.43
C GLU A 476 13.72 -7.51 -8.64
N ILE A 477 13.63 -8.29 -9.71
CA ILE A 477 12.45 -9.11 -9.97
C ILE A 477 12.72 -10.56 -9.57
N LYS A 478 11.79 -11.18 -8.84
CA LYS A 478 11.75 -12.60 -8.53
C LYS A 478 10.49 -13.21 -9.09
N VAL A 479 10.61 -14.22 -9.94
CA VAL A 479 9.45 -14.92 -10.50
C VAL A 479 9.17 -16.17 -9.67
N ILE A 480 7.96 -16.31 -9.16
CA ILE A 480 7.58 -17.38 -8.24
C ILE A 480 6.32 -18.06 -8.80
N SER A 481 6.44 -19.28 -9.31
CA SER A 481 5.34 -19.98 -9.99
C SER A 481 5.23 -21.44 -9.55
N GLY A 482 4.02 -21.99 -9.61
CA GLY A 482 3.76 -23.42 -9.42
C GLY A 482 4.14 -24.29 -10.63
N ASP A 483 4.47 -23.68 -11.77
CA ASP A 483 4.80 -24.38 -13.00
C ASP A 483 6.25 -24.86 -13.05
N ASN A 484 6.57 -25.65 -14.08
CA ASN A 484 7.93 -26.15 -14.31
C ASN A 484 8.94 -25.00 -14.39
N PRO A 485 10.07 -25.05 -13.67
CA PRO A 485 11.04 -23.97 -13.59
C PRO A 485 11.64 -23.56 -14.95
N LEU A 486 11.85 -24.51 -15.84
CA LEU A 486 12.38 -24.24 -17.19
C LEU A 486 11.38 -23.41 -18.02
N THR A 487 10.12 -23.83 -18.04
CA THR A 487 9.05 -23.10 -18.73
C THR A 487 8.91 -21.67 -18.19
N VAL A 488 8.96 -21.50 -16.86
CA VAL A 488 8.88 -20.19 -16.20
C VAL A 488 10.09 -19.33 -16.57
N SER A 489 11.29 -19.92 -16.63
CA SER A 489 12.53 -19.23 -17.01
C SER A 489 12.47 -18.68 -18.44
N VAL A 490 11.96 -19.48 -19.38
CA VAL A 490 11.80 -19.06 -20.79
C VAL A 490 10.84 -17.87 -20.91
N ILE A 491 9.66 -17.97 -20.28
CA ILE A 491 8.66 -16.88 -20.27
C ILE A 491 9.22 -15.62 -19.61
N ALA A 492 9.94 -15.76 -18.49
CA ALA A 492 10.56 -14.64 -17.80
C ALA A 492 11.62 -13.93 -18.68
N LYS A 493 12.42 -14.71 -19.43
CA LYS A 493 13.41 -14.20 -20.37
C LYS A 493 12.76 -13.44 -21.52
N GLU A 494 11.70 -13.98 -22.12
CA GLU A 494 10.93 -13.32 -23.17
C GLU A 494 10.28 -12.03 -22.69
N ALA A 495 9.81 -12.01 -21.44
CA ALA A 495 9.28 -10.82 -20.78
C ALA A 495 10.35 -9.78 -20.43
N GLY A 496 11.65 -10.06 -20.68
CA GLY A 496 12.74 -9.12 -20.45
C GLY A 496 13.24 -9.06 -19.01
N ILE A 497 12.97 -10.08 -18.18
CA ILE A 497 13.45 -10.14 -16.80
C ILE A 497 14.94 -10.54 -16.80
N ALA A 498 15.75 -9.73 -16.12
CA ALA A 498 17.19 -9.95 -16.01
C ALA A 498 17.51 -11.22 -15.19
N ASN A 499 18.56 -11.98 -15.62
CA ASN A 499 19.02 -13.21 -14.99
C ASN A 499 17.92 -14.30 -14.89
N ALA A 500 16.98 -14.33 -15.81
CA ALA A 500 15.91 -15.33 -15.83
C ALA A 500 16.43 -16.77 -16.00
N GLU A 501 17.64 -16.96 -16.54
CA GLU A 501 18.34 -18.25 -16.66
C GLU A 501 18.76 -18.85 -15.30
N ARG A 502 18.77 -18.04 -14.23
CA ARG A 502 19.03 -18.53 -12.87
C ARG A 502 17.73 -19.02 -12.26
N TYR A 503 17.40 -20.27 -12.52
CA TYR A 503 16.18 -20.87 -12.01
C TYR A 503 16.46 -22.06 -11.10
N VAL A 504 15.51 -22.37 -10.23
CA VAL A 504 15.55 -23.52 -9.31
C VAL A 504 14.18 -24.18 -9.19
N ASP A 505 14.18 -25.49 -9.02
CA ASP A 505 13.02 -26.27 -8.61
C ASP A 505 12.84 -26.16 -7.10
N ALA A 506 11.75 -25.54 -6.64
CA ALA A 506 11.50 -25.32 -5.23
C ALA A 506 11.29 -26.63 -4.42
N SER A 507 11.07 -27.76 -5.09
CA SER A 507 10.94 -29.06 -4.44
C SER A 507 12.22 -29.50 -3.71
N VAL A 508 13.40 -28.98 -4.11
CA VAL A 508 14.69 -29.26 -3.45
C VAL A 508 14.91 -28.43 -2.18
N LEU A 509 14.17 -27.31 -2.02
CA LEU A 509 14.31 -26.43 -0.86
C LEU A 509 13.53 -27.00 0.33
N LYS A 510 14.22 -27.39 1.39
CA LYS A 510 13.62 -28.06 2.56
C LYS A 510 13.69 -27.23 3.84
N THR A 511 14.79 -26.50 4.03
CA THR A 511 15.07 -25.79 5.28
C THR A 511 14.99 -24.26 5.09
N LYS A 512 14.78 -23.53 6.18
CA LYS A 512 14.83 -22.07 6.15
C LYS A 512 16.15 -21.52 5.60
N SER A 513 17.26 -22.23 5.83
CA SER A 513 18.57 -21.87 5.30
C SER A 513 18.63 -22.02 3.77
N ASP A 514 17.96 -23.04 3.20
CA ASP A 514 17.92 -23.22 1.76
C ASP A 514 17.21 -22.04 1.09
N TYR A 515 16.05 -21.63 1.64
CA TYR A 515 15.32 -20.45 1.14
C TYR A 515 16.14 -19.17 1.29
N TYR A 516 16.82 -18.99 2.43
CA TYR A 516 17.65 -17.82 2.69
C TYR A 516 18.75 -17.66 1.63
N ASN A 517 19.44 -18.74 1.28
CA ASN A 517 20.50 -18.71 0.26
C ASN A 517 19.92 -18.62 -1.16
N ALA A 518 18.85 -19.38 -1.45
CA ALA A 518 18.27 -19.46 -2.78
C ALA A 518 17.74 -18.12 -3.29
N VAL A 519 17.20 -17.25 -2.44
CA VAL A 519 16.67 -15.95 -2.86
C VAL A 519 17.76 -14.97 -3.33
N GLU A 520 19.02 -15.17 -2.96
CA GLU A 520 20.14 -14.39 -3.49
C GLU A 520 20.68 -14.98 -4.80
N GLU A 521 20.65 -16.29 -4.94
CA GLU A 521 21.26 -17.00 -6.07
C GLU A 521 20.34 -17.05 -7.29
N TYR A 522 19.05 -17.30 -7.09
CA TYR A 522 18.09 -17.55 -8.17
C TYR A 522 17.11 -16.39 -8.39
N THR A 523 16.71 -16.24 -9.65
CA THR A 523 15.70 -15.24 -10.07
C THR A 523 14.33 -15.89 -10.26
N VAL A 524 14.30 -17.14 -10.73
CA VAL A 524 13.08 -17.87 -11.07
C VAL A 524 12.95 -19.11 -10.17
N PHE A 525 11.77 -19.23 -9.56
CA PHE A 525 11.39 -20.35 -8.70
C PHE A 525 10.21 -21.09 -9.31
N GLY A 526 10.41 -22.36 -9.69
CA GLY A 526 9.35 -23.20 -10.26
C GLY A 526 8.88 -24.28 -9.28
N ARG A 527 7.73 -24.89 -9.55
CA ARG A 527 7.06 -25.92 -8.72
C ARG A 527 6.87 -25.49 -7.26
N VAL A 528 6.59 -24.19 -7.07
CA VAL A 528 6.45 -23.58 -5.74
C VAL A 528 5.04 -23.84 -5.19
N THR A 529 4.96 -24.40 -3.99
CA THR A 529 3.72 -24.54 -3.23
C THR A 529 3.33 -23.22 -2.52
N PRO A 530 2.07 -23.02 -2.11
CA PRO A 530 1.66 -21.81 -1.39
C PRO A 530 2.50 -21.49 -0.15
N ASN A 531 2.86 -22.50 0.65
CA ASN A 531 3.74 -22.33 1.80
C ASN A 531 5.16 -21.91 1.40
N GLN A 532 5.68 -22.47 0.32
CA GLN A 532 7.01 -22.12 -0.18
C GLN A 532 7.03 -20.69 -0.73
N LYS A 533 5.93 -20.21 -1.40
CA LYS A 533 5.79 -18.79 -1.79
C LYS A 533 5.94 -17.86 -0.58
N ARG A 534 5.27 -18.20 0.51
CA ARG A 534 5.39 -17.49 1.79
C ARG A 534 6.83 -17.50 2.33
N MET A 535 7.50 -18.66 2.35
CA MET A 535 8.86 -18.79 2.86
C MET A 535 9.88 -18.01 2.03
N LEU A 536 9.71 -17.91 0.71
CA LEU A 536 10.55 -17.10 -0.17
C LEU A 536 10.41 -15.60 0.16
N VAL A 537 9.19 -15.10 0.35
CA VAL A 537 8.93 -13.71 0.77
C VAL A 537 9.58 -13.43 2.14
N GLN A 538 9.43 -14.34 3.10
CA GLN A 538 10.04 -14.20 4.43
C GLN A 538 11.57 -14.21 4.36
N ALA A 539 12.17 -15.04 3.51
CA ALA A 539 13.61 -15.10 3.28
C ALA A 539 14.16 -13.78 2.72
N LEU A 540 13.48 -13.18 1.73
CA LEU A 540 13.83 -11.87 1.19
C LEU A 540 13.76 -10.76 2.25
N LYS A 541 12.72 -10.78 3.11
CA LYS A 541 12.60 -9.85 4.24
C LYS A 541 13.71 -10.05 5.29
N ALA A 542 14.16 -11.28 5.51
CA ALA A 542 15.29 -11.58 6.39
C ALA A 542 16.60 -10.97 5.85
N HIS A 543 16.76 -10.84 4.54
CA HIS A 543 17.83 -10.06 3.89
C HIS A 543 17.62 -8.54 3.94
N LYS A 544 16.67 -8.06 4.76
CA LYS A 544 16.34 -6.63 4.89
C LYS A 544 15.89 -5.98 3.58
N LYS A 545 15.34 -6.77 2.66
CA LYS A 545 14.71 -6.26 1.44
C LYS A 545 13.28 -5.80 1.74
N THR A 546 12.86 -4.73 1.07
CA THR A 546 11.46 -4.29 1.06
C THR A 546 10.77 -4.99 -0.11
N VAL A 547 9.88 -5.92 0.21
CA VAL A 547 9.31 -6.87 -0.75
C VAL A 547 7.90 -6.46 -1.15
N ALA A 548 7.68 -6.27 -2.45
CA ALA A 548 6.34 -6.28 -3.02
C ALA A 548 6.03 -7.66 -3.61
N MET A 549 4.79 -8.13 -3.44
CA MET A 549 4.30 -9.39 -4.02
C MET A 549 3.07 -9.12 -4.87
N THR A 550 3.06 -9.63 -6.10
CA THR A 550 1.87 -9.64 -6.95
C THR A 550 1.33 -11.06 -7.06
N GLY A 551 0.03 -11.20 -7.06
CA GLY A 551 -0.64 -12.48 -7.24
C GLY A 551 -2.11 -12.30 -7.58
N ASP A 552 -2.69 -13.29 -8.26
CA ASP A 552 -4.10 -13.31 -8.63
C ASP A 552 -4.85 -14.54 -8.10
N GLY A 553 -4.10 -15.56 -7.64
CA GLY A 553 -4.63 -16.84 -7.20
C GLY A 553 -4.82 -16.94 -5.68
N VAL A 554 -5.61 -17.92 -5.29
CA VAL A 554 -5.76 -18.36 -3.90
C VAL A 554 -4.43 -18.81 -3.30
N ASN A 555 -3.55 -19.38 -4.13
CA ASN A 555 -2.23 -19.88 -3.76
C ASN A 555 -1.26 -18.76 -3.33
N ASP A 556 -1.57 -17.51 -3.65
CA ASP A 556 -0.73 -16.34 -3.35
C ASP A 556 -1.09 -15.67 -2.02
N VAL A 557 -2.24 -15.97 -1.45
CA VAL A 557 -2.83 -15.28 -0.29
C VAL A 557 -1.86 -15.19 0.88
N LEU A 558 -1.15 -16.27 1.21
CA LEU A 558 -0.17 -16.29 2.30
C LEU A 558 1.05 -15.40 2.02
N ALA A 559 1.56 -15.45 0.80
CA ALA A 559 2.70 -14.64 0.37
C ALA A 559 2.32 -13.15 0.28
N LEU A 560 1.11 -12.84 -0.23
CA LEU A 560 0.56 -11.48 -0.27
C LEU A 560 0.42 -10.88 1.14
N LYS A 561 -0.03 -11.67 2.13
CA LYS A 561 -0.17 -11.23 3.52
C LYS A 561 1.19 -10.94 4.19
N ASP A 562 2.22 -11.72 3.89
CA ASP A 562 3.55 -11.59 4.50
C ASP A 562 4.44 -10.55 3.80
N ALA A 563 4.11 -10.13 2.57
CA ALA A 563 4.83 -9.10 1.85
C ALA A 563 4.67 -7.71 2.51
N ASP A 564 5.65 -6.82 2.32
CA ASP A 564 5.58 -5.45 2.80
C ASP A 564 4.54 -4.64 2.01
N CYS A 565 4.40 -4.94 0.73
CA CYS A 565 3.33 -4.43 -0.12
C CYS A 565 2.75 -5.56 -0.98
N SER A 566 1.43 -5.69 -1.01
CA SER A 566 0.72 -6.70 -1.78
C SER A 566 -0.18 -6.08 -2.85
N VAL A 567 -0.13 -6.67 -4.05
CA VAL A 567 -0.86 -6.20 -5.23
C VAL A 567 -1.64 -7.37 -5.82
N ALA A 568 -2.96 -7.21 -5.96
CA ALA A 568 -3.82 -8.18 -6.63
C ALA A 568 -4.33 -7.66 -7.97
N MET A 569 -4.67 -8.61 -8.85
CA MET A 569 -5.40 -8.36 -10.08
C MET A 569 -6.90 -8.54 -9.82
N ALA A 570 -7.74 -7.62 -10.29
CA ALA A 570 -9.20 -7.72 -10.07
C ALA A 570 -9.83 -8.92 -10.81
N SER A 571 -9.17 -9.44 -11.87
CA SER A 571 -9.59 -10.68 -12.55
C SER A 571 -9.25 -11.96 -11.78
N GLY A 572 -8.46 -11.85 -10.73
CA GLY A 572 -8.05 -12.98 -9.89
C GLY A 572 -9.12 -13.39 -8.87
N SER A 573 -8.70 -14.15 -7.87
CA SER A 573 -9.58 -14.59 -6.79
C SER A 573 -9.99 -13.46 -5.86
N ASP A 574 -11.22 -13.51 -5.35
CA ASP A 574 -11.71 -12.57 -4.33
C ASP A 574 -10.82 -12.60 -3.07
N ALA A 575 -10.29 -13.78 -2.73
CA ALA A 575 -9.40 -13.97 -1.60
C ALA A 575 -8.09 -13.17 -1.75
N ALA A 576 -7.46 -13.21 -2.92
CA ALA A 576 -6.26 -12.42 -3.21
C ALA A 576 -6.56 -10.92 -3.16
N SER A 577 -7.67 -10.50 -3.79
CA SER A 577 -8.10 -9.09 -3.81
C SER A 577 -8.37 -8.54 -2.40
N ASN A 578 -9.03 -9.30 -1.54
CA ASN A 578 -9.39 -8.86 -0.19
C ASN A 578 -8.20 -8.78 0.79
N VAL A 579 -7.18 -9.62 0.59
CA VAL A 579 -5.97 -9.62 1.42
C VAL A 579 -4.98 -8.56 0.97
N SER A 580 -5.02 -8.18 -0.30
CA SER A 580 -4.05 -7.25 -0.89
C SER A 580 -4.29 -5.82 -0.46
N GLN A 581 -3.21 -5.09 -0.26
CA GLN A 581 -3.23 -3.66 0.07
C GLN A 581 -3.59 -2.81 -1.14
N LEU A 582 -3.35 -3.33 -2.36
CA LEU A 582 -3.59 -2.64 -3.62
C LEU A 582 -4.21 -3.62 -4.63
N VAL A 583 -5.22 -3.16 -5.37
CA VAL A 583 -5.89 -3.94 -6.42
C VAL A 583 -5.88 -3.17 -7.75
N LEU A 584 -5.39 -3.82 -8.81
CA LEU A 584 -5.44 -3.30 -10.17
C LEU A 584 -6.81 -3.66 -10.79
N LEU A 585 -7.71 -2.68 -10.88
CA LEU A 585 -9.12 -2.90 -11.24
C LEU A 585 -9.31 -3.32 -12.71
N ASP A 586 -8.40 -2.96 -13.60
CA ASP A 586 -8.37 -3.41 -14.99
C ASP A 586 -7.45 -4.62 -15.21
N SER A 587 -6.89 -5.15 -14.13
CA SER A 587 -5.93 -6.27 -14.15
C SER A 587 -4.72 -6.03 -15.07
N ASP A 588 -4.37 -4.79 -15.31
CA ASP A 588 -3.27 -4.37 -16.18
C ASP A 588 -1.99 -4.10 -15.38
N PHE A 589 -1.07 -5.06 -15.36
CA PHE A 589 0.20 -4.96 -14.65
C PHE A 589 1.09 -3.81 -15.17
N SER A 590 0.89 -3.34 -16.41
CA SER A 590 1.63 -2.20 -16.96
C SER A 590 1.37 -0.88 -16.21
N ARG A 591 0.37 -0.84 -15.31
CA ARG A 591 0.11 0.29 -14.41
C ARG A 591 1.14 0.41 -13.28
N MET A 592 1.81 -0.68 -12.90
CA MET A 592 2.71 -0.71 -11.75
C MET A 592 3.83 0.34 -11.76
N PRO A 593 4.52 0.62 -12.88
CA PRO A 593 5.47 1.74 -12.97
C PRO A 593 4.88 3.07 -12.52
N SER A 594 3.64 3.34 -12.90
CA SER A 594 2.96 4.58 -12.54
C SER A 594 2.54 4.62 -11.06
N VAL A 595 2.28 3.48 -10.45
CA VAL A 595 1.95 3.34 -9.02
C VAL A 595 3.19 3.59 -8.17
N VAL A 596 4.31 2.95 -8.51
CA VAL A 596 5.60 3.17 -7.84
C VAL A 596 6.06 4.62 -7.99
N ALA A 597 5.93 5.20 -9.18
CA ALA A 597 6.28 6.61 -9.43
C ALA A 597 5.43 7.57 -8.58
N GLU A 598 4.14 7.27 -8.37
CA GLU A 598 3.25 8.07 -7.53
C GLU A 598 3.64 7.95 -6.04
N GLY A 599 3.98 6.75 -5.57
CA GLY A 599 4.51 6.55 -4.22
C GLY A 599 5.80 7.34 -3.97
N ARG A 600 6.76 7.27 -4.91
CA ARG A 600 8.01 8.04 -4.84
C ARG A 600 7.75 9.54 -4.82
N ARG A 601 6.81 10.03 -5.63
CA ARG A 601 6.40 11.43 -5.63
C ARG A 601 5.92 11.88 -4.26
N VAL A 602 5.06 11.12 -3.62
CA VAL A 602 4.51 11.45 -2.30
C VAL A 602 5.61 11.53 -1.26
N VAL A 603 6.41 10.48 -1.13
CA VAL A 603 7.45 10.40 -0.09
C VAL A 603 8.52 11.47 -0.30
N ASN A 604 9.03 11.65 -1.53
CA ASN A 604 10.02 12.67 -1.83
C ASN A 604 9.52 14.09 -1.54
N ASN A 605 8.26 14.38 -1.89
CA ASN A 605 7.69 15.70 -1.66
C ASN A 605 7.45 15.96 -0.17
N ILE A 606 6.95 14.97 0.57
CA ILE A 606 6.81 15.09 2.03
C ILE A 606 8.19 15.24 2.70
N GLU A 607 9.23 14.51 2.28
CA GLU A 607 10.58 14.64 2.81
C GLU A 607 11.17 16.04 2.58
N ARG A 608 10.98 16.58 1.36
CA ARG A 608 11.42 17.95 1.01
C ARG A 608 10.71 19.01 1.84
N THR A 609 9.43 18.91 1.97
CA THR A 609 8.62 19.89 2.71
C THR A 609 8.80 19.75 4.21
N ALA A 610 8.94 18.54 4.74
CA ALA A 610 9.26 18.31 6.16
C ALA A 610 10.58 19.00 6.55
N ALA A 611 11.58 18.96 5.67
CA ALA A 611 12.85 19.65 5.93
C ALA A 611 12.66 21.17 6.14
N LEU A 612 11.78 21.83 5.35
CA LEU A 612 11.49 23.26 5.54
C LEU A 612 10.88 23.57 6.92
N TYR A 613 9.91 22.73 7.36
CA TYR A 613 9.30 22.90 8.68
C TYR A 613 10.32 22.69 9.82
N ILE A 614 11.12 21.64 9.73
CA ILE A 614 12.09 21.27 10.78
C ILE A 614 13.20 22.32 10.91
N VAL A 615 13.61 22.99 9.83
CA VAL A 615 14.56 24.13 9.90
C VAL A 615 14.08 25.18 10.91
N LYS A 616 12.84 25.65 10.75
CA LYS A 616 12.24 26.64 11.64
C LYS A 616 12.22 26.16 13.09
N ASN A 617 11.84 24.90 13.29
CA ASN A 617 11.71 24.34 14.64
C ASN A 617 13.07 24.23 15.34
N ILE A 618 14.12 23.77 14.62
CA ILE A 618 15.49 23.71 15.15
C ILE A 618 15.97 25.11 15.53
N PHE A 619 15.82 26.05 14.61
CA PHE A 619 16.20 27.45 14.82
C PHE A 619 15.51 28.05 16.05
N SER A 620 14.16 27.98 16.11
CA SER A 620 13.40 28.58 17.21
C SER A 620 13.71 27.94 18.56
N MET A 621 13.92 26.61 18.58
CA MET A 621 14.31 25.89 19.80
C MET A 621 15.69 26.33 20.30
N LEU A 622 16.68 26.38 19.41
CA LEU A 622 18.04 26.83 19.79
C LEU A 622 18.06 28.29 20.23
N LEU A 623 17.32 29.15 19.53
CA LEU A 623 17.24 30.58 19.89
C LEU A 623 16.53 30.78 21.23
N ALA A 624 15.45 30.01 21.51
CA ALA A 624 14.77 30.05 22.79
C ALA A 624 15.69 29.63 23.95
N VAL A 625 16.43 28.53 23.78
CA VAL A 625 17.43 28.10 24.78
C VAL A 625 18.54 29.13 24.96
N PHE A 626 19.01 29.71 23.87
CA PHE A 626 20.01 30.78 23.89
C PHE A 626 19.50 32.01 24.68
N SER A 627 18.26 32.44 24.41
CA SER A 627 17.64 33.56 25.14
C SER A 627 17.54 33.30 26.64
N VAL A 628 17.12 32.09 27.04
CA VAL A 628 17.04 31.68 28.44
C VAL A 628 18.44 31.68 29.10
N ILE A 629 19.47 31.13 28.46
CA ILE A 629 20.82 31.02 29.05
C ILE A 629 21.48 32.41 29.25
N LEU A 630 21.31 33.30 28.26
CA LEU A 630 21.93 34.60 28.28
C LEU A 630 21.05 35.70 28.90
N LEU A 631 19.89 35.33 29.45
CA LEU A 631 18.91 36.26 30.04
C LEU A 631 18.53 37.39 29.03
N LEU A 632 18.28 37.04 27.77
CA LEU A 632 17.89 37.95 26.69
C LEU A 632 16.42 37.72 26.34
N ASP A 633 15.67 38.76 26.04
CA ASP A 633 14.34 38.63 25.51
C ASP A 633 14.37 37.94 24.12
N TYR A 634 13.32 37.21 23.82
CA TYR A 634 13.23 36.53 22.53
C TYR A 634 13.12 37.55 21.39
N PRO A 635 14.00 37.54 20.39
CA PRO A 635 14.19 38.68 19.49
C PRO A 635 13.17 38.78 18.36
N LEU A 636 12.14 37.91 18.30
CA LEU A 636 11.13 37.90 17.24
C LEU A 636 9.73 38.05 17.84
N GLU A 637 8.87 38.73 17.10
CA GLU A 637 7.43 38.84 17.39
C GLU A 637 6.58 37.71 16.77
N PRO A 638 5.42 37.33 17.34
CA PRO A 638 4.58 36.27 16.80
C PRO A 638 4.14 36.51 15.35
N THR A 639 3.80 37.76 15.01
CA THR A 639 3.43 38.19 13.66
C THR A 639 4.59 38.06 12.66
N GLN A 640 5.83 38.33 13.07
CA GLN A 640 7.04 38.17 12.26
C GLN A 640 7.34 36.72 11.98
N VAL A 641 7.22 35.83 12.99
CA VAL A 641 7.37 34.39 12.83
C VAL A 641 6.31 33.83 11.86
N SER A 642 5.08 34.36 11.93
CA SER A 642 4.02 34.01 11.02
C SER A 642 4.29 34.46 9.59
N LEU A 643 4.83 35.68 9.39
CA LEU A 643 5.23 36.22 8.10
C LEU A 643 6.33 35.35 7.45
N ILE A 644 7.39 35.04 8.20
CA ILE A 644 8.49 34.16 7.74
C ILE A 644 7.90 32.82 7.32
N SER A 645 7.13 32.19 8.21
CA SER A 645 6.56 30.86 7.96
C SER A 645 5.67 30.82 6.72
N MET A 646 4.88 31.86 6.47
CA MET A 646 3.97 31.92 5.32
C MET A 646 4.74 31.90 3.99
N PHE A 647 5.78 32.73 3.85
CA PHE A 647 6.48 32.90 2.58
C PHE A 647 7.69 31.96 2.38
N THR A 648 8.34 31.51 3.44
CA THR A 648 9.50 30.60 3.31
C THR A 648 9.12 29.13 3.43
N ILE A 649 7.96 28.80 4.03
CA ILE A 649 7.56 27.42 4.34
C ILE A 649 6.17 27.10 3.76
N GLY A 650 5.12 27.79 4.20
CA GLY A 650 3.73 27.42 3.93
C GLY A 650 3.38 27.39 2.43
N ILE A 651 3.47 28.54 1.76
CA ILE A 651 3.19 28.66 0.32
C ILE A 651 4.12 27.75 -0.50
N PRO A 652 5.45 27.78 -0.30
CA PRO A 652 6.35 26.90 -1.04
C PRO A 652 6.09 25.42 -0.83
N SER A 653 5.83 24.99 0.40
CA SER A 653 5.58 23.59 0.72
C SER A 653 4.35 23.04 -0.01
N PHE A 654 3.28 23.85 -0.10
CA PHE A 654 2.08 23.45 -0.82
C PHE A 654 2.35 23.28 -2.33
N ILE A 655 3.13 24.17 -2.94
CA ILE A 655 3.50 24.09 -4.36
C ILE A 655 4.39 22.87 -4.61
N LEU A 656 5.43 22.68 -3.77
CA LEU A 656 6.37 21.56 -3.89
C LEU A 656 5.70 20.19 -3.65
N ALA A 657 4.66 20.13 -2.80
CA ALA A 657 3.93 18.89 -2.56
C ALA A 657 3.18 18.35 -3.79
N LEU A 658 2.84 19.21 -4.75
CA LEU A 658 2.14 18.85 -5.98
C LEU A 658 3.07 18.45 -7.12
N GLU A 659 4.38 18.62 -6.95
CA GLU A 659 5.38 18.41 -8.00
C GLU A 659 5.60 16.93 -8.36
N PRO A 660 5.88 16.58 -9.62
CA PRO A 660 6.22 15.22 -10.02
C PRO A 660 7.69 14.88 -9.73
N ASN A 661 8.00 14.47 -8.51
CA ASN A 661 9.33 13.99 -8.13
C ASN A 661 9.34 12.46 -8.02
N LYS A 662 9.90 11.76 -9.00
CA LYS A 662 9.87 10.30 -9.12
C LYS A 662 11.21 9.62 -8.79
N ASN A 663 12.18 10.35 -8.23
CA ASN A 663 13.51 9.82 -7.92
C ASN A 663 13.44 8.64 -6.94
N PRO A 664 14.32 7.63 -7.07
CA PRO A 664 14.41 6.54 -6.11
C PRO A 664 14.66 7.06 -4.68
N ILE A 665 14.00 6.46 -3.70
CA ILE A 665 14.13 6.84 -2.30
C ILE A 665 15.23 5.99 -1.68
N ARG A 666 16.19 6.66 -1.05
CA ARG A 666 17.31 6.00 -0.35
C ARG A 666 17.36 6.45 1.10
N GLY A 667 17.66 5.51 2.01
CA GLY A 667 17.79 5.79 3.44
C GLY A 667 16.45 5.98 4.19
N HIS A 668 16.56 6.34 5.46
CA HIS A 668 15.41 6.54 6.35
C HIS A 668 14.86 7.96 6.24
N PHE A 669 13.54 8.09 6.29
CA PHE A 669 12.83 9.37 6.17
C PHE A 669 13.36 10.44 7.16
N LEU A 670 13.38 10.10 8.46
CA LEU A 670 13.80 11.04 9.50
C LEU A 670 15.24 11.52 9.33
N THR A 671 16.13 10.60 8.97
CA THR A 671 17.55 10.92 8.75
C THR A 671 17.74 11.88 7.57
N ASN A 672 17.05 11.61 6.47
CA ASN A 672 17.11 12.44 5.28
C ASN A 672 16.58 13.85 5.55
N VAL A 673 15.49 13.97 6.30
CA VAL A 673 14.92 15.25 6.71
C VAL A 673 15.89 16.02 7.61
N LEU A 674 16.47 15.36 8.62
CA LEU A 674 17.41 16.00 9.55
C LEU A 674 18.73 16.42 8.88
N VAL A 675 19.29 15.60 8.00
CA VAL A 675 20.51 15.96 7.24
C VAL A 675 20.32 17.23 6.40
N LYS A 676 19.11 17.42 5.84
CA LYS A 676 18.77 18.62 5.08
C LYS A 676 18.45 19.83 5.97
N ALA A 677 17.77 19.61 7.09
CA ALA A 677 17.25 20.68 7.94
C ALA A 677 18.30 21.22 8.95
N LEU A 678 19.12 20.34 9.52
CA LEU A 678 20.05 20.70 10.60
C LEU A 678 21.05 21.79 10.20
N PRO A 679 21.74 21.72 9.03
CA PRO A 679 22.67 22.76 8.61
C PRO A 679 22.00 24.13 8.53
N ALA A 680 20.79 24.15 8.07
CA ALA A 680 20.02 25.35 7.85
C ALA A 680 19.54 25.98 9.16
N GLY A 681 18.95 25.17 10.05
CA GLY A 681 18.53 25.65 11.37
C GLY A 681 19.73 26.14 12.22
N LEU A 682 20.89 25.49 12.11
CA LEU A 682 22.13 25.96 12.75
C LEU A 682 22.64 27.26 12.13
N THR A 683 22.52 27.44 10.81
CA THR A 683 22.89 28.68 10.15
C THR A 683 22.03 29.84 10.64
N ASP A 684 20.71 29.69 10.66
CA ASP A 684 19.77 30.66 11.20
C ASP A 684 20.15 31.03 12.63
N PHE A 685 20.41 30.03 13.47
CA PHE A 685 20.74 30.20 14.86
C PHE A 685 22.05 31.01 15.03
N ILE A 686 23.13 30.63 14.32
CA ILE A 686 24.42 31.30 14.45
C ILE A 686 24.34 32.75 13.97
N VAL A 687 23.67 32.99 12.85
CA VAL A 687 23.58 34.32 12.25
C VAL A 687 22.71 35.25 13.08
N VAL A 688 21.57 34.79 13.55
CA VAL A 688 20.68 35.60 14.38
C VAL A 688 21.25 35.82 15.78
N SER A 689 21.79 34.79 16.43
CA SER A 689 22.42 34.91 17.74
C SER A 689 23.64 35.85 17.68
N GLY A 690 24.41 35.75 16.61
CA GLY A 690 25.52 36.69 16.34
C GLY A 690 25.03 38.14 16.24
N LEU A 691 23.99 38.37 15.43
CA LEU A 691 23.39 39.70 15.31
C LEU A 691 22.87 40.22 16.66
N VAL A 692 22.19 39.40 17.44
CA VAL A 692 21.66 39.78 18.77
C VAL A 692 22.81 40.20 19.70
N ILE A 693 23.88 39.42 19.79
CA ILE A 693 25.05 39.75 20.63
C ILE A 693 25.68 41.07 20.21
N PHE A 694 25.97 41.25 18.91
CA PHE A 694 26.59 42.45 18.39
C PHE A 694 25.70 43.69 18.56
N CYS A 695 24.39 43.59 18.32
CA CYS A 695 23.48 44.72 18.55
C CYS A 695 23.43 45.13 20.02
N ARG A 696 23.54 44.17 20.95
CA ARG A 696 23.62 44.47 22.38
C ARG A 696 24.90 45.18 22.74
N GLU A 697 26.06 44.70 22.25
CA GLU A 697 27.34 45.30 22.53
C GLU A 697 27.46 46.74 21.94
N PHE A 698 26.83 46.98 20.79
CA PHE A 698 26.81 48.31 20.16
C PHE A 698 25.66 49.19 20.62
N SER A 699 24.88 48.77 21.64
CA SER A 699 23.70 49.49 22.18
C SER A 699 22.71 49.94 21.11
N VAL A 700 22.46 49.09 20.14
CA VAL A 700 21.47 49.31 19.07
C VAL A 700 20.05 49.10 19.63
N ASP A 701 19.11 49.92 19.19
CA ASP A 701 17.70 49.89 19.59
C ASP A 701 17.08 48.50 19.34
N LEU A 702 16.36 47.96 20.33
CA LEU A 702 15.77 46.63 20.31
C LEU A 702 14.66 46.48 19.23
N ASP A 703 13.94 47.59 18.93
CA ASP A 703 12.90 47.56 17.87
C ASP A 703 13.51 47.32 16.48
N CYS A 704 14.74 47.86 16.22
CA CYS A 704 15.50 47.60 14.99
C CYS A 704 15.97 46.14 14.90
N LEU A 705 16.31 45.54 16.04
CA LEU A 705 16.84 44.19 16.13
C LEU A 705 15.84 43.14 15.63
N SER A 706 14.60 43.21 16.11
CA SER A 706 13.53 42.29 15.75
C SER A 706 13.26 42.26 14.23
N THR A 707 13.18 43.43 13.61
CA THR A 707 13.04 43.57 12.15
C THR A 707 14.24 42.99 11.39
N SER A 708 15.47 43.25 11.88
CA SER A 708 16.69 42.78 11.24
C SER A 708 16.85 41.27 11.36
N CYS A 709 16.47 40.67 12.48
CA CYS A 709 16.40 39.22 12.68
C CYS A 709 15.38 38.59 11.69
N THR A 710 14.21 39.22 11.54
CA THR A 710 13.17 38.76 10.58
C THR A 710 13.70 38.71 9.15
N ILE A 711 14.44 39.72 8.72
CA ILE A 711 15.06 39.79 7.37
C ILE A 711 16.11 38.68 7.21
N LEU A 712 17.00 38.49 8.19
CA LEU A 712 18.05 37.47 8.11
C LEU A 712 17.45 36.05 8.03
N VAL A 713 16.48 35.72 8.87
CA VAL A 713 15.79 34.41 8.83
C VAL A 713 15.09 34.22 7.48
N ALA A 714 14.47 35.26 6.93
CA ALA A 714 13.87 35.18 5.61
C ALA A 714 14.90 34.91 4.50
N ILE A 715 16.09 35.57 4.55
CA ILE A 715 17.18 35.35 3.59
C ILE A 715 17.63 33.88 3.64
N VAL A 716 17.90 33.33 4.83
CA VAL A 716 18.27 31.93 5.00
C VAL A 716 17.13 31.01 4.49
N GLY A 717 15.89 31.32 4.86
CA GLY A 717 14.70 30.57 4.40
C GLY A 717 14.61 30.51 2.87
N PHE A 718 14.80 31.61 2.17
CA PHE A 718 14.81 31.62 0.70
C PHE A 718 16.02 30.89 0.11
N MET A 719 17.19 30.93 0.75
CA MET A 719 18.35 30.15 0.31
C MET A 719 18.13 28.65 0.44
N ILE A 720 17.48 28.21 1.52
CA ILE A 720 17.12 26.82 1.74
C ILE A 720 16.06 26.38 0.72
N LEU A 721 15.04 27.22 0.53
CA LEU A 721 14.00 26.97 -0.46
C LEU A 721 14.60 26.79 -1.85
N TYR A 722 15.58 27.64 -2.23
CA TYR A 722 16.32 27.50 -3.48
C TYR A 722 17.06 26.16 -3.58
N ARG A 723 17.73 25.72 -2.50
CA ARG A 723 18.44 24.43 -2.47
C ARG A 723 17.48 23.24 -2.58
N ILE A 724 16.36 23.28 -1.87
CA ILE A 724 15.35 22.22 -1.85
C ILE A 724 14.59 22.15 -3.17
N ALA A 725 14.36 23.27 -3.84
CA ALA A 725 13.68 23.34 -5.12
C ALA A 725 14.54 22.87 -6.32
N LYS A 726 15.83 22.60 -6.14
CA LYS A 726 16.67 22.04 -7.22
C LYS A 726 16.25 20.62 -7.62
N PRO A 727 16.30 20.30 -8.97
CA PRO A 727 16.69 21.16 -10.09
C PRO A 727 15.63 22.22 -10.40
N MET A 728 16.10 23.44 -10.70
CA MET A 728 15.21 24.58 -10.95
C MET A 728 14.49 24.42 -12.30
N ASN A 729 13.18 24.51 -12.27
CA ASN A 729 12.31 24.59 -13.45
C ASN A 729 11.61 25.95 -13.50
N VAL A 730 10.89 26.26 -14.58
CA VAL A 730 10.19 27.52 -14.74
C VAL A 730 9.16 27.75 -13.61
N GLY A 731 8.48 26.69 -13.17
CA GLY A 731 7.53 26.78 -12.05
C GLY A 731 8.22 27.17 -10.72
N HIS A 732 9.41 26.61 -10.45
CA HIS A 732 10.20 26.98 -9.27
C HIS A 732 10.68 28.43 -9.32
N ILE A 733 11.07 28.92 -10.49
CA ILE A 733 11.49 30.31 -10.65
C ILE A 733 10.29 31.25 -10.39
N ILE A 734 9.14 30.95 -10.97
CA ILE A 734 7.90 31.73 -10.73
C ILE A 734 7.52 31.70 -9.24
N MET A 735 7.56 30.53 -8.62
CA MET A 735 7.32 30.40 -7.18
C MET A 735 8.27 31.26 -6.37
N MET A 736 9.59 31.17 -6.62
CA MET A 736 10.61 31.95 -5.91
C MET A 736 10.37 33.45 -6.04
N ILE A 737 10.14 33.92 -7.28
CA ILE A 737 9.85 35.34 -7.53
C ILE A 737 8.57 35.75 -6.80
N GLY A 738 7.53 34.94 -6.86
CA GLY A 738 6.24 35.22 -6.24
C GLY A 738 6.31 35.33 -4.71
N VAL A 739 7.00 34.38 -4.05
CA VAL A 739 7.13 34.41 -2.57
C VAL A 739 8.05 35.54 -2.10
N ILE A 740 9.14 35.84 -2.81
CA ILE A 740 10.01 37.00 -2.50
C ILE A 740 9.28 38.31 -2.70
N ALA A 741 8.56 38.47 -3.82
CA ALA A 741 7.78 39.66 -4.10
C ALA A 741 6.65 39.86 -3.08
N GLY A 742 5.93 38.78 -2.71
CA GLY A 742 4.89 38.82 -1.68
C GLY A 742 5.46 39.19 -0.31
N TRP A 743 6.59 38.61 0.06
CA TRP A 743 7.28 38.96 1.31
C TRP A 743 7.71 40.42 1.33
N LEU A 744 8.34 40.93 0.26
CA LEU A 744 8.72 42.33 0.13
C LEU A 744 7.49 43.28 0.15
N PHE A 745 6.40 42.88 -0.49
CA PHE A 745 5.14 43.61 -0.42
C PHE A 745 4.66 43.77 1.02
N CYS A 746 4.64 42.69 1.79
CA CYS A 746 4.25 42.74 3.19
C CYS A 746 5.18 43.61 4.02
N MET A 747 6.49 43.54 3.80
CA MET A 747 7.49 44.35 4.49
C MET A 747 7.34 45.85 4.21
N LEU A 748 6.95 46.24 2.98
CA LEU A 748 6.89 47.66 2.57
C LEU A 748 5.49 48.25 2.82
N PHE A 749 4.44 47.55 2.48
CA PHE A 749 3.05 48.10 2.47
C PHE A 749 2.22 47.68 3.69
N VAL A 750 2.55 46.59 4.36
CA VAL A 750 1.82 46.00 5.49
C VAL A 750 2.70 45.95 6.76
N SER A 751 3.81 46.71 6.77
CA SER A 751 4.83 46.72 7.83
C SER A 751 4.27 46.86 9.24
N LYS A 752 3.35 47.77 9.46
CA LYS A 752 2.73 48.01 10.77
C LYS A 752 1.95 46.83 11.31
N PHE A 753 1.36 46.00 10.43
CA PHE A 753 0.62 44.81 10.82
C PHE A 753 1.59 43.70 11.31
N PHE A 754 2.75 43.59 10.68
CA PHE A 754 3.76 42.59 11.00
C PHE A 754 4.82 43.07 12.00
N ALA A 755 4.56 44.14 12.73
CA ALA A 755 5.52 44.71 13.68
C ALA A 755 6.91 45.03 13.08
N ILE A 756 6.93 45.45 11.83
CA ILE A 756 8.16 45.86 11.14
C ILE A 756 8.43 47.33 11.41
N THR A 757 9.59 47.62 11.97
CA THR A 757 10.05 48.93 12.34
C THR A 757 11.12 49.45 11.38
N SER A 758 11.46 50.74 11.45
CA SER A 758 12.54 51.32 10.68
C SER A 758 13.89 50.82 11.21
N ILE A 759 14.81 50.47 10.32
CA ILE A 759 16.13 49.94 10.67
C ILE A 759 17.12 51.08 10.76
N SER A 760 17.86 51.19 11.86
CA SER A 760 18.95 52.17 12.03
C SER A 760 20.13 51.85 11.11
N LYS A 761 20.93 52.85 10.77
CA LYS A 761 22.14 52.66 9.88
C LYS A 761 23.11 51.63 10.46
N GLN A 762 23.28 51.63 11.78
CA GLN A 762 24.18 50.71 12.47
C GLN A 762 23.68 49.26 12.38
N CYS A 763 22.36 49.03 12.66
CA CYS A 763 21.73 47.75 12.57
C CYS A 763 21.72 47.22 11.11
N ALA A 764 21.47 48.08 10.14
CA ALA A 764 21.55 47.75 8.72
C ALA A 764 22.97 47.27 8.29
N MET A 765 23.99 47.91 8.76
CA MET A 765 25.38 47.49 8.48
C MET A 765 25.70 46.12 9.07
N LEU A 766 25.34 45.88 10.35
CA LEU A 766 25.50 44.57 10.98
C LEU A 766 24.69 43.50 10.26
N MET A 767 23.43 43.77 9.94
CA MET A 767 22.58 42.85 9.18
C MET A 767 23.20 42.45 7.84
N ILE A 768 23.76 43.39 7.08
CA ILE A 768 24.43 43.10 5.80
C ILE A 768 25.65 42.19 6.02
N VAL A 769 26.48 42.44 7.05
CA VAL A 769 27.61 41.57 7.37
C VAL A 769 27.17 40.15 7.64
N PHE A 770 26.14 39.97 8.49
CA PHE A 770 25.62 38.65 8.82
C PHE A 770 24.91 38.00 7.62
N ALA A 771 24.25 38.77 6.75
CA ALA A 771 23.69 38.28 5.50
C ALA A 771 24.77 37.72 4.55
N ILE A 772 25.94 38.35 4.46
CA ILE A 772 27.07 37.86 3.66
C ILE A 772 27.63 36.54 4.25
N ILE A 773 27.67 36.40 5.57
CA ILE A 773 28.19 35.22 6.26
C ILE A 773 27.24 34.01 6.09
N THR A 774 25.95 34.23 5.80
CA THR A 774 24.92 33.19 5.73
C THR A 774 25.25 32.08 4.71
N GLU A 775 25.70 32.47 3.49
CA GLU A 775 26.00 31.47 2.44
C GLU A 775 27.20 30.59 2.78
N PRO A 776 28.35 31.12 3.16
CA PRO A 776 29.49 30.32 3.63
C PRO A 776 29.12 29.41 4.82
N ALA A 777 28.43 29.95 5.83
CA ALA A 777 28.01 29.20 6.99
C ALA A 777 27.15 28.00 6.60
N LEU A 778 26.11 28.21 5.79
CA LEU A 778 25.24 27.16 5.31
C LEU A 778 26.00 26.12 4.49
N ARG A 779 26.94 26.51 3.65
CA ARG A 779 27.73 25.59 2.83
C ARG A 779 28.66 24.71 3.68
N TYR A 780 29.43 25.32 4.62
CA TYR A 780 30.31 24.54 5.48
C TYR A 780 29.58 23.65 6.46
N LEU A 781 28.49 24.11 7.06
CA LEU A 781 27.63 23.27 7.93
C LEU A 781 27.00 22.12 7.16
N SER A 782 26.54 22.35 5.94
CA SER A 782 26.03 21.28 5.08
C SER A 782 27.09 20.21 4.82
N ALA A 783 28.31 20.64 4.42
CA ALA A 783 29.41 19.71 4.18
C ALA A 783 29.83 18.94 5.44
N ALA A 784 29.79 19.58 6.61
CA ALA A 784 30.11 18.94 7.88
C ALA A 784 29.07 17.89 8.27
N VAL A 785 27.77 18.21 8.16
CA VAL A 785 26.69 17.28 8.48
C VAL A 785 26.67 16.08 7.51
N GLU A 786 26.87 16.32 6.22
CA GLU A 786 26.98 15.26 5.22
C GLU A 786 28.19 14.36 5.49
N TRP A 787 29.34 14.93 5.87
CA TRP A 787 30.53 14.15 6.22
C TRP A 787 30.31 13.29 7.48
N ILE A 788 29.70 13.86 8.53
CA ILE A 788 29.34 13.13 9.75
C ILE A 788 28.39 11.98 9.42
N TYR A 789 27.36 12.26 8.63
CA TYR A 789 26.41 11.26 8.21
C TYR A 789 27.07 10.13 7.40
N ALA A 790 27.92 10.47 6.42
CA ALA A 790 28.66 9.49 5.64
C ALA A 790 29.56 8.59 6.51
N LYS A 791 30.17 9.16 7.55
CA LYS A 791 31.02 8.43 8.50
C LYS A 791 30.21 7.48 9.40
N ILE A 792 29.04 7.92 9.87
CA ILE A 792 28.15 7.11 10.73
C ILE A 792 27.48 5.99 9.93
N SER A 793 27.04 6.27 8.71
CA SER A 793 26.33 5.31 7.87
C SER A 793 27.23 4.29 7.17
N GLY A 794 28.56 4.43 7.26
CA GLY A 794 29.51 3.57 6.56
C GLY A 794 29.46 3.69 5.02
N ILE A 795 28.65 4.60 4.51
CA ILE A 795 28.52 4.85 3.08
C ILE A 795 29.68 5.77 2.66
N ARG A 796 30.65 5.23 1.92
CA ARG A 796 31.64 6.06 1.26
C ARG A 796 30.91 7.00 0.30
N SER A 797 31.02 8.30 0.53
CA SER A 797 30.46 9.29 -0.37
C SER A 797 31.04 9.05 -1.77
N CYS A 798 30.22 8.58 -2.71
CA CYS A 798 30.51 8.79 -4.11
C CYS A 798 30.48 10.29 -4.33
N LYS A 799 31.67 10.92 -4.37
CA LYS A 799 31.80 12.29 -4.84
C LYS A 799 31.18 12.33 -6.23
N ALA A 800 30.04 13.00 -6.33
CA ALA A 800 29.54 13.43 -7.63
C ALA A 800 30.60 14.34 -8.24
N ARG A 801 31.23 13.85 -9.30
CA ARG A 801 31.96 14.68 -10.27
C ARG A 801 30.98 15.48 -11.12
#